data_0d5488660ee6b424cf7b341f06b0047a
#
_entry.id   0d5488660ee6b424cf7b341f06b0047a
#
_cell.length_a   1.000
_cell.length_b   1.000
_cell.length_c   1.000
_cell.angle_alpha   90.00
_cell.angle_beta   90.00
_cell.angle_gamma   90.00
#
_symmetry.space_group_name_H-M   'P 1'
#
loop_
_entity.id
_entity.type
_entity.pdbx_description
1 polymer ?
#
loop_
_entity_poly.entity_id
_entity_poly.type
_entity_poly.pdbx_seq_one_letter_code
_entity_poly.pdbx_strand_id
1 'polypeptide(L)'
;MDFKRRNGGPAMGGTSQAKKGKMNTEWEDSPSQFEEELALFDEMEMEAESGEGQAGDLFSADLNPRWKRPHAPPLQPNSDTLIFQQIDLDYYLGSAVAGMPGQVQGKVPIVRMFGVTDSGNSVCCHIHGFAPYFYVPAPNGFTSAHLAEFQRELNSAVLMDMRSNKDNIAVTVLAVDITRKESMYNYHGNKPHDFLRITMAMPRLIAPAKRLLEQGFKFANFATQSYQAYEANIDFEIRFMVDSDVVGCCWIELPKGKYRLREERSEGQTDSKYPGKVDVAWNDLVSHPAEGEWQRIAPLRVLSFDIECAGRKGVFPEPEIDPVIQIASMVQRQGEKEPFIRTVFTLQSCASIVGSQILCFTQEKQLLQSWAEFVRTVDPDIITGYNIQNFDLPYLLNRAATLKVNLFPYLGRVWGSKSVLKDSSFQSKQMGRRENKTVNMEGRVQFDLLQVLLRDYKLRSYTLNAVSFHFLQEQKEDVQHSIITDLQNGNEQTRRRLAVYCLKDAYLPLRLLQKLMCVINYMEMARVTGVPLTYLLSRGQQIKVVSQLLRQAMKQDLVMPVVRTEGGEDYTGATVIEPEKGYYSVPITTLDFSSLYPSIMMAHNLCYTTLLQKNQVEKLCLSPEDFIKTPTGDLFVKSSVRKGLLPEILENLLSARKRAKAELKKETDPFKKQVLDGRQLALKISANSVYGFTGAQVGKLPCLEISQVVLNRDALRDACLSSVEHQTACGINIHDR
;
A
#
# COMPACT_ATOMS: atom_id res chain seq x y z
N MET A 1 0.11 11.28 -33.14
CA MET A 1 -0.56 10.85 -34.38
C MET A 1 -1.74 11.73 -34.62
N ASP A 2 -1.64 12.49 -35.68
CA ASP A 2 -2.58 13.52 -36.11
C ASP A 2 -3.98 12.98 -36.39
N PHE A 3 -4.99 13.71 -35.90
CA PHE A 3 -6.34 13.61 -36.47
C PHE A 3 -6.71 14.92 -37.18
N LYS A 4 -6.69 14.80 -38.49
CA LYS A 4 -7.05 15.83 -39.47
C LYS A 4 -8.50 16.28 -39.35
N ARG A 5 -8.68 17.58 -39.41
CA ARG A 5 -9.92 18.29 -39.70
C ARG A 5 -10.61 17.78 -41.00
N ARG A 6 -11.94 17.69 -40.99
CA ARG A 6 -12.76 17.85 -42.20
C ARG A 6 -13.79 18.94 -41.95
N ASN A 7 -13.70 19.95 -42.83
CA ASN A 7 -14.64 21.04 -43.01
C ASN A 7 -15.84 20.58 -43.82
N GLY A 8 -17.00 21.23 -43.61
CA GLY A 8 -18.14 21.21 -44.51
C GLY A 8 -19.34 21.93 -43.89
N GLY A 9 -19.49 23.26 -44.21
CA GLY A 9 -20.68 24.02 -43.84
C GLY A 9 -21.89 23.74 -44.76
N PRO A 10 -23.02 24.45 -44.66
CA PRO A 10 -23.08 25.87 -44.96
C PRO A 10 -23.92 26.75 -44.01
N ALA A 11 -23.73 28.05 -44.17
CA ALA A 11 -24.33 29.15 -43.45
C ALA A 11 -25.83 29.30 -43.72
N MET A 12 -26.60 29.65 -42.67
CA MET A 12 -27.79 30.49 -42.81
C MET A 12 -27.72 31.61 -41.77
N GLY A 13 -27.78 32.83 -42.24
CA GLY A 13 -27.75 34.04 -41.45
C GLY A 13 -29.02 34.25 -40.64
N GLY A 14 -28.83 34.74 -39.44
CA GLY A 14 -29.87 35.24 -38.57
C GLY A 14 -29.23 36.26 -37.63
N THR A 15 -29.33 37.53 -37.95
CA THR A 15 -29.02 38.65 -37.07
C THR A 15 -29.91 38.62 -35.85
N SER A 16 -29.33 38.32 -34.67
CA SER A 16 -29.95 38.64 -33.38
C SER A 16 -29.03 39.54 -32.58
N GLN A 17 -29.48 40.73 -32.33
CA GLN A 17 -28.87 41.74 -31.48
C GLN A 17 -28.53 41.14 -30.11
N ALA A 18 -27.24 41.24 -29.74
CA ALA A 18 -26.76 40.98 -28.39
C ALA A 18 -27.41 41.97 -27.43
N LYS A 19 -28.38 41.53 -26.65
CA LYS A 19 -28.79 42.20 -25.43
C LYS A 19 -27.62 42.00 -24.44
N LYS A 20 -26.91 43.10 -24.13
CA LYS A 20 -26.09 43.22 -22.94
C LYS A 20 -27.00 43.02 -21.71
N GLY A 21 -27.10 41.79 -21.24
CA GLY A 21 -27.64 41.51 -19.92
C GLY A 21 -26.68 42.13 -18.89
N LYS A 22 -27.16 43.11 -18.13
CA LYS A 22 -26.54 43.51 -16.88
C LYS A 22 -26.49 42.24 -16.03
N MET A 23 -25.28 41.82 -15.65
CA MET A 23 -25.09 40.85 -14.58
C MET A 23 -25.77 41.42 -13.33
N ASN A 24 -26.88 40.83 -12.93
CA ASN A 24 -27.47 41.07 -11.63
C ASN A 24 -26.50 40.51 -10.59
N THR A 25 -25.84 41.40 -9.86
CA THR A 25 -24.98 41.11 -8.72
C THR A 25 -25.75 41.08 -7.41
N GLU A 26 -26.95 40.56 -7.40
CA GLU A 26 -27.63 40.15 -6.19
C GLU A 26 -27.28 38.67 -5.96
N TRP A 27 -26.19 38.46 -5.25
CA TRP A 27 -25.86 37.17 -4.71
C TRP A 27 -26.85 36.87 -3.57
N GLU A 28 -27.54 35.73 -3.68
CA GLU A 28 -28.39 35.26 -2.59
C GLU A 28 -27.53 35.10 -1.33
N ASP A 29 -27.87 35.89 -0.27
CA ASP A 29 -27.22 35.83 1.05
C ASP A 29 -27.60 34.57 1.85
N SER A 30 -28.30 33.61 1.26
CA SER A 30 -28.64 32.35 1.90
C SER A 30 -27.46 31.39 1.88
N PRO A 31 -27.14 30.75 3.04
CA PRO A 31 -26.08 29.76 3.10
C PRO A 31 -26.34 28.57 2.16
N SER A 32 -25.31 28.01 1.59
CA SER A 32 -25.44 26.77 0.78
C SER A 32 -25.79 25.58 1.70
N GLN A 33 -26.34 24.53 1.15
CA GLN A 33 -26.62 23.30 1.90
C GLN A 33 -25.39 22.77 2.63
N PHE A 34 -24.20 22.94 2.06
CA PHE A 34 -22.97 22.54 2.71
C PHE A 34 -22.57 23.43 3.88
N GLU A 35 -22.83 24.73 3.79
CA GLU A 35 -22.63 25.66 4.92
C GLU A 35 -23.59 25.36 6.09
N GLU A 36 -24.82 24.93 5.80
CA GLU A 36 -25.76 24.45 6.84
C GLU A 36 -25.23 23.16 7.49
N GLU A 37 -24.65 22.24 6.70
CA GLU A 37 -24.02 21.01 7.22
C GLU A 37 -22.81 21.33 8.13
N LEU A 38 -21.96 22.28 7.75
CA LEU A 38 -20.85 22.74 8.58
C LEU A 38 -21.30 23.35 9.91
N ALA A 39 -22.39 24.11 9.90
CA ALA A 39 -22.97 24.70 11.11
C ALA A 39 -23.51 23.62 12.06
N LEU A 40 -24.15 22.58 11.53
CA LEU A 40 -24.62 21.44 12.33
C LEU A 40 -23.44 20.69 13.00
N PHE A 41 -22.30 20.54 12.32
CA PHE A 41 -21.13 19.93 12.95
C PHE A 41 -20.62 20.73 14.15
N ASP A 42 -20.68 22.06 14.08
CA ASP A 42 -20.29 22.96 15.17
C ASP A 42 -21.25 22.83 16.34
N GLU A 43 -22.57 22.78 16.09
CA GLU A 43 -23.60 22.59 17.12
C GLU A 43 -23.41 21.23 17.84
N MET A 44 -23.20 20.14 17.11
CA MET A 44 -23.00 18.82 17.69
C MET A 44 -21.71 18.75 18.55
N GLU A 45 -20.64 19.44 18.15
CA GLU A 45 -19.42 19.55 18.94
C GLU A 45 -19.66 20.35 20.24
N MET A 46 -20.37 21.46 20.18
CA MET A 46 -20.70 22.27 21.36
C MET A 46 -21.58 21.50 22.36
N GLU A 47 -22.54 20.69 21.89
CA GLU A 47 -23.34 19.82 22.73
C GLU A 47 -22.51 18.74 23.42
N ALA A 48 -21.55 18.12 22.69
CA ALA A 48 -20.67 17.11 23.25
C ALA A 48 -19.71 17.67 24.31
N GLU A 49 -19.18 18.88 24.10
CA GLU A 49 -18.26 19.55 25.05
C GLU A 49 -19.03 20.07 26.29
N SER A 50 -20.30 20.43 26.18
CA SER A 50 -21.13 20.90 27.33
C SER A 50 -21.48 19.78 28.33
N GLY A 51 -21.37 18.53 27.91
CA GLY A 51 -21.58 17.36 28.78
C GLY A 51 -20.38 16.99 29.66
N GLU A 52 -19.19 17.41 29.34
CA GLU A 52 -17.96 17.21 30.10
C GLU A 52 -17.48 18.57 30.65
N GLY A 53 -17.85 18.89 31.86
CA GLY A 53 -17.67 20.17 32.53
C GLY A 53 -16.27 20.76 32.58
N GLN A 54 -15.81 21.31 31.48
CA GLN A 54 -14.77 22.34 31.42
C GLN A 54 -15.12 23.35 30.32
N ALA A 55 -15.83 24.40 30.73
CA ALA A 55 -15.94 25.62 29.95
C ALA A 55 -14.56 26.30 29.89
N GLY A 56 -13.71 25.83 29.01
CA GLY A 56 -12.47 26.51 28.60
C GLY A 56 -12.84 27.57 27.57
N ASP A 57 -12.38 28.78 27.84
CA ASP A 57 -12.52 30.02 27.11
C ASP A 57 -12.59 29.85 25.58
N LEU A 58 -13.75 29.93 24.97
CA LEU A 58 -14.05 29.78 23.54
C LEU A 58 -13.38 30.88 22.66
N PHE A 59 -12.71 31.84 23.25
CA PHE A 59 -12.04 32.96 22.58
C PHE A 59 -10.53 33.05 22.81
N SER A 60 -9.90 31.96 23.27
CA SER A 60 -8.44 31.93 23.36
C SER A 60 -7.82 31.89 21.97
N ALA A 61 -6.90 32.83 21.71
CA ALA A 61 -6.11 32.92 20.47
C ALA A 61 -5.17 31.71 20.22
N ASP A 62 -5.18 30.72 21.07
CA ASP A 62 -4.42 29.48 20.94
C ASP A 62 -5.24 28.42 20.18
N LEU A 63 -5.25 28.56 18.85
CA LEU A 63 -5.90 27.68 17.88
C LEU A 63 -5.34 26.25 17.86
N ASN A 64 -4.35 25.96 18.68
CA ASN A 64 -3.54 24.76 18.68
C ASN A 64 -4.05 23.53 19.48
N PRO A 65 -4.98 23.60 20.48
CA PRO A 65 -5.31 22.43 21.27
C PRO A 65 -5.94 21.28 20.47
N ARG A 66 -6.84 21.60 19.53
CA ARG A 66 -7.54 20.61 18.69
C ARG A 66 -6.62 19.96 17.65
N TRP A 67 -5.57 20.63 17.22
CA TRP A 67 -4.66 20.10 16.20
C TRP A 67 -3.73 19.05 16.78
N LYS A 68 -3.29 19.21 18.02
CA LYS A 68 -2.36 18.29 18.68
C LYS A 68 -3.00 16.92 18.93
N ARG A 69 -2.20 15.88 18.93
CA ARG A 69 -2.64 14.58 19.42
C ARG A 69 -2.87 14.61 20.93
N PRO A 70 -3.68 13.69 21.49
CA PRO A 70 -3.82 13.55 22.92
C PRO A 70 -2.46 13.46 23.61
N HIS A 71 -2.36 13.97 24.83
CA HIS A 71 -1.13 13.87 25.61
C HIS A 71 -0.82 12.39 25.87
N ALA A 72 0.37 11.94 25.46
CA ALA A 72 0.80 10.57 25.74
C ALA A 72 1.11 10.42 27.24
N PRO A 73 0.59 9.37 27.90
CA PRO A 73 1.01 9.08 29.27
C PRO A 73 2.50 8.80 29.32
N PRO A 74 3.18 9.14 30.42
CA PRO A 74 4.60 8.83 30.58
C PRO A 74 4.81 7.30 30.52
N LEU A 75 5.63 6.86 29.59
CA LEU A 75 5.89 5.44 29.33
C LEU A 75 7.11 4.99 30.11
N GLN A 76 6.94 3.92 30.91
CA GLN A 76 8.02 3.31 31.69
C GLN A 76 8.35 1.92 31.11
N PRO A 77 9.42 1.77 30.33
CA PRO A 77 9.71 0.52 29.61
C PRO A 77 9.82 -0.74 30.48
N ASN A 78 10.23 -0.60 31.76
CA ASN A 78 10.39 -1.74 32.65
C ASN A 78 9.05 -2.25 33.25
N SER A 79 8.02 -1.42 33.29
CA SER A 79 6.72 -1.75 33.90
C SER A 79 5.60 -1.83 32.88
N ASP A 80 5.70 -1.08 31.79
CA ASP A 80 4.62 -0.86 30.84
C ASP A 80 4.85 -1.68 29.55
N THR A 81 3.77 -2.23 29.03
CA THR A 81 3.71 -2.82 27.69
C THR A 81 3.22 -1.77 26.71
N LEU A 82 3.90 -1.59 25.59
CA LEU A 82 3.47 -0.67 24.54
C LEU A 82 2.76 -1.45 23.41
N ILE A 83 1.51 -1.11 23.16
CA ILE A 83 0.69 -1.72 22.11
C ILE A 83 0.25 -0.65 21.12
N PHE A 84 0.45 -0.93 19.83
CA PHE A 84 0.06 -0.02 18.76
C PHE A 84 -0.28 -0.78 17.47
N GLN A 85 -1.16 -0.21 16.65
CA GLN A 85 -1.44 -0.72 15.32
C GLN A 85 -0.43 -0.16 14.33
N GLN A 86 0.27 -1.04 13.63
CA GLN A 86 1.22 -0.69 12.58
C GLN A 86 0.47 -0.16 11.35
N ILE A 87 0.94 0.95 10.78
CA ILE A 87 0.36 1.58 9.57
C ILE A 87 1.35 1.67 8.41
N ASP A 88 2.63 1.85 8.71
CA ASP A 88 3.69 1.96 7.71
C ASP A 88 5.01 1.41 8.25
N LEU A 89 5.88 1.02 7.34
CA LEU A 89 7.17 0.42 7.66
C LEU A 89 8.17 0.72 6.56
N ASP A 90 9.36 1.15 6.97
CA ASP A 90 10.51 1.36 6.10
C ASP A 90 11.81 0.94 6.79
N TYR A 91 12.95 1.15 6.18
CA TYR A 91 14.25 0.99 6.82
C TYR A 91 15.22 2.11 6.44
N TYR A 92 16.19 2.32 7.29
CA TYR A 92 17.30 3.25 7.07
C TYR A 92 18.63 2.67 7.55
N LEU A 93 19.73 3.26 7.12
CA LEU A 93 21.06 2.90 7.59
C LEU A 93 21.45 3.86 8.72
N GLY A 94 21.37 3.36 9.95
CA GLY A 94 21.74 4.09 11.17
C GLY A 94 23.02 3.57 11.78
N SER A 95 23.51 4.25 12.84
CA SER A 95 24.61 3.75 13.65
C SER A 95 24.14 2.59 14.55
N ALA A 96 25.00 1.60 14.75
CA ALA A 96 24.73 0.53 15.70
C ALA A 96 24.47 1.12 17.11
N VAL A 97 23.48 0.56 17.80
CA VAL A 97 23.04 1.03 19.12
C VAL A 97 23.48 0.03 20.19
N ALA A 98 24.20 0.52 21.20
CA ALA A 98 24.73 -0.33 22.27
C ALA A 98 23.62 -1.12 23.00
N GLY A 99 23.83 -2.40 23.24
CA GLY A 99 22.86 -3.31 23.89
C GLY A 99 21.77 -3.85 22.97
N MET A 100 21.75 -3.47 21.67
CA MET A 100 20.90 -4.09 20.66
C MET A 100 21.65 -5.23 19.95
N PRO A 101 20.94 -6.26 19.46
CA PRO A 101 21.58 -7.38 18.76
C PRO A 101 22.19 -6.97 17.43
N GLY A 102 23.07 -7.82 16.89
CA GLY A 102 23.72 -7.62 15.60
C GLY A 102 25.07 -6.94 15.69
N GLN A 103 25.44 -6.19 14.66
CA GLN A 103 26.71 -5.47 14.61
C GLN A 103 26.78 -4.39 15.68
N VAL A 104 27.92 -4.32 16.38
CA VAL A 104 28.13 -3.37 17.49
C VAL A 104 28.73 -2.03 17.03
N GLN A 105 29.24 -1.96 15.81
CA GLN A 105 29.87 -0.77 15.24
C GLN A 105 29.50 -0.57 13.78
N GLY A 106 29.63 0.66 13.30
CA GLY A 106 29.36 1.02 11.90
C GLY A 106 27.89 1.31 11.61
N LYS A 107 27.58 1.38 10.31
CA LYS A 107 26.22 1.55 9.80
C LYS A 107 25.53 0.20 9.71
N VAL A 108 24.31 0.14 10.23
CA VAL A 108 23.47 -1.07 10.25
C VAL A 108 22.09 -0.76 9.69
N PRO A 109 21.42 -1.73 9.04
CA PRO A 109 20.01 -1.55 8.67
C PRO A 109 19.15 -1.56 9.93
N ILE A 110 18.31 -0.55 10.06
CA ILE A 110 17.33 -0.40 11.15
C ILE A 110 15.96 -0.28 10.51
N VAL A 111 15.05 -1.16 10.88
CA VAL A 111 13.66 -1.07 10.42
C VAL A 111 12.94 -0.03 11.28
N ARG A 112 12.22 0.91 10.64
CA ARG A 112 11.31 1.83 11.31
C ARG A 112 9.88 1.37 11.09
N MET A 113 9.14 1.28 12.16
CA MET A 113 7.74 0.94 12.15
C MET A 113 6.94 2.08 12.76
N PHE A 114 5.97 2.58 12.01
CA PHE A 114 5.09 3.65 12.45
C PHE A 114 3.72 3.09 12.79
N GLY A 115 3.12 3.59 13.86
CA GLY A 115 1.82 3.11 14.29
C GLY A 115 1.09 4.08 15.19
N VAL A 116 -0.09 3.65 15.64
CA VAL A 116 -1.00 4.42 16.50
C VAL A 116 -1.52 3.52 17.61
N THR A 117 -1.49 4.04 18.86
CA THR A 117 -2.04 3.36 20.03
C THR A 117 -3.57 3.46 20.05
N ASP A 118 -4.23 2.68 20.93
CA ASP A 118 -5.68 2.79 21.18
C ASP A 118 -6.09 4.19 21.66
N SER A 119 -5.20 4.90 22.38
CA SER A 119 -5.41 6.27 22.83
C SER A 119 -5.18 7.35 21.76
N GLY A 120 -4.82 6.95 20.53
CA GLY A 120 -4.59 7.87 19.42
C GLY A 120 -3.22 8.55 19.41
N ASN A 121 -2.25 8.06 20.20
CA ASN A 121 -0.89 8.54 20.15
C ASN A 121 -0.09 7.85 19.04
N SER A 122 0.73 8.61 18.33
CA SER A 122 1.63 8.05 17.32
C SER A 122 2.86 7.42 17.95
N VAL A 123 3.35 6.34 17.33
CA VAL A 123 4.55 5.59 17.74
C VAL A 123 5.50 5.50 16.56
N CYS A 124 6.79 5.68 16.83
CA CYS A 124 7.89 5.36 15.92
C CYS A 124 8.83 4.35 16.60
N CYS A 125 8.77 3.10 16.14
CA CYS A 125 9.54 1.99 16.67
C CYS A 125 10.75 1.71 15.79
N HIS A 126 11.95 1.81 16.35
CA HIS A 126 13.21 1.45 15.70
C HIS A 126 13.59 0.01 16.07
N ILE A 127 13.64 -0.85 15.08
CA ILE A 127 13.84 -2.29 15.25
C ILE A 127 15.23 -2.66 14.79
N HIS A 128 15.99 -3.25 15.71
CA HIS A 128 17.41 -3.53 15.56
C HIS A 128 17.73 -5.01 15.43
N GLY A 129 18.87 -5.30 14.82
CA GLY A 129 19.45 -6.63 14.76
C GLY A 129 18.95 -7.53 13.65
N PHE A 130 18.01 -7.08 12.83
CA PHE A 130 17.59 -7.84 11.64
C PHE A 130 18.56 -7.56 10.49
N ALA A 131 19.13 -8.62 9.90
CA ALA A 131 20.07 -8.53 8.79
C ALA A 131 19.51 -9.20 7.53
N PRO A 132 19.78 -8.65 6.34
CA PRO A 132 19.34 -9.24 5.08
C PRO A 132 20.15 -10.51 4.77
N TYR A 133 19.51 -11.48 4.13
CA TYR A 133 20.16 -12.72 3.74
C TYR A 133 19.53 -13.31 2.47
N PHE A 134 20.25 -14.24 1.86
CA PHE A 134 19.78 -15.03 0.73
C PHE A 134 20.43 -16.42 0.78
N TYR A 135 20.04 -17.31 -0.14
CA TYR A 135 20.55 -18.68 -0.16
C TYR A 135 21.18 -19.02 -1.49
N VAL A 136 22.15 -19.95 -1.44
CA VAL A 136 22.67 -20.69 -2.59
C VAL A 136 22.79 -22.17 -2.22
N PRO A 137 22.68 -23.11 -3.17
CA PRO A 137 22.96 -24.53 -2.90
C PRO A 137 24.39 -24.71 -2.45
N ALA A 138 24.62 -25.53 -1.44
CA ALA A 138 25.99 -25.91 -1.05
C ALA A 138 26.64 -26.80 -2.13
N PRO A 139 27.90 -26.58 -2.47
CA PRO A 139 28.59 -27.45 -3.42
C PRO A 139 28.82 -28.85 -2.85
N ASN A 140 28.97 -29.85 -3.71
CA ASN A 140 29.20 -31.22 -3.28
C ASN A 140 30.44 -31.31 -2.43
N GLY A 141 30.38 -31.97 -1.27
CA GLY A 141 31.48 -32.11 -0.32
C GLY A 141 31.70 -30.90 0.59
N PHE A 142 30.81 -29.91 0.56
CA PHE A 142 30.88 -28.78 1.47
C PHE A 142 30.48 -29.21 2.89
N THR A 143 31.23 -28.77 3.88
CA THR A 143 31.00 -29.07 5.30
C THR A 143 31.16 -27.82 6.16
N SER A 144 30.82 -27.89 7.42
CA SER A 144 31.00 -26.79 8.39
C SER A 144 32.44 -26.27 8.47
N ALA A 145 33.45 -27.11 8.15
CA ALA A 145 34.84 -26.69 8.13
C ALA A 145 35.19 -25.66 7.04
N HIS A 146 34.36 -25.56 6.00
CA HIS A 146 34.57 -24.64 4.87
C HIS A 146 33.87 -23.29 5.07
N LEU A 147 32.99 -23.15 6.06
CA LEU A 147 32.17 -21.94 6.27
C LEU A 147 33.00 -20.67 6.47
N ALA A 148 33.98 -20.72 7.34
CA ALA A 148 34.82 -19.55 7.65
C ALA A 148 35.63 -19.07 6.43
N GLU A 149 36.13 -20.02 5.62
CA GLU A 149 36.89 -19.70 4.41
C GLU A 149 35.98 -19.14 3.32
N PHE A 150 34.83 -19.75 3.10
CA PHE A 150 33.83 -19.26 2.15
C PHE A 150 33.37 -17.84 2.49
N GLN A 151 33.07 -17.60 3.78
CA GLN A 151 32.67 -16.27 4.27
C GLN A 151 33.77 -15.24 4.02
N ARG A 152 35.02 -15.55 4.34
CA ARG A 152 36.15 -14.65 4.17
C ARG A 152 36.39 -14.29 2.70
N GLU A 153 36.42 -15.31 1.82
CA GLU A 153 36.64 -15.12 0.40
C GLU A 153 35.50 -14.33 -0.27
N LEU A 154 34.25 -14.64 0.06
CA LEU A 154 33.09 -13.89 -0.44
C LEU A 154 33.08 -12.45 0.08
N ASN A 155 33.39 -12.25 1.36
CA ASN A 155 33.54 -10.91 1.93
C ASN A 155 34.58 -10.07 1.19
N SER A 156 35.74 -10.64 0.92
CA SER A 156 36.84 -9.98 0.18
C SER A 156 36.41 -9.66 -1.26
N ALA A 157 35.76 -10.62 -1.94
CA ALA A 157 35.29 -10.43 -3.31
C ALA A 157 34.25 -9.31 -3.42
N VAL A 158 33.29 -9.25 -2.47
CA VAL A 158 32.27 -8.19 -2.44
C VAL A 158 32.89 -6.82 -2.13
N LEU A 159 33.86 -6.75 -1.22
CA LEU A 159 34.59 -5.51 -0.91
C LEU A 159 35.37 -4.98 -2.13
N MET A 160 36.01 -5.87 -2.90
CA MET A 160 36.74 -5.49 -4.11
C MET A 160 35.81 -5.05 -5.25
N ASP A 161 34.62 -5.62 -5.35
CA ASP A 161 33.63 -5.25 -6.38
C ASP A 161 32.93 -3.91 -6.09
N MET A 162 33.00 -3.40 -4.87
CA MET A 162 32.40 -2.13 -4.49
C MET A 162 33.14 -0.95 -5.14
N ARG A 163 32.48 -0.25 -6.08
CA ARG A 163 33.03 0.96 -6.76
C ARG A 163 33.27 2.14 -5.80
N SER A 164 32.55 2.18 -4.69
CA SER A 164 32.63 3.21 -3.68
C SER A 164 32.19 2.64 -2.33
N ASN A 165 33.01 2.79 -1.31
CA ASN A 165 32.72 2.41 0.08
C ASN A 165 32.47 3.67 0.94
N LYS A 166 31.44 4.46 0.57
CA LYS A 166 31.08 5.71 1.27
C LYS A 166 30.72 5.52 2.74
N ASP A 167 30.28 4.32 3.11
CA ASP A 167 29.85 4.02 4.48
C ASP A 167 30.96 3.35 5.30
N ASN A 168 32.20 3.25 4.77
CA ASN A 168 33.36 2.62 5.41
C ASN A 168 33.03 1.21 5.95
N ILE A 169 32.38 0.39 5.11
CA ILE A 169 32.02 -0.98 5.47
C ILE A 169 33.30 -1.81 5.55
N ALA A 170 33.55 -2.39 6.73
CA ALA A 170 34.68 -3.29 6.93
C ALA A 170 34.30 -4.76 6.66
N VAL A 171 33.07 -5.14 6.95
CA VAL A 171 32.53 -6.49 6.78
C VAL A 171 31.25 -6.44 5.94
N THR A 172 31.25 -7.16 4.83
CA THR A 172 30.06 -7.24 3.92
C THR A 172 29.23 -8.49 4.17
N VAL A 173 29.88 -9.61 4.53
CA VAL A 173 29.25 -10.90 4.83
C VAL A 173 29.37 -11.15 6.34
N LEU A 174 28.25 -11.10 7.05
CA LEU A 174 28.21 -11.25 8.51
C LEU A 174 28.32 -12.70 8.96
N ALA A 175 27.62 -13.58 8.28
CA ALA A 175 27.61 -15.01 8.58
C ALA A 175 27.29 -15.84 7.35
N VAL A 176 27.74 -17.09 7.35
CA VAL A 176 27.32 -18.12 6.41
C VAL A 176 26.99 -19.36 7.22
N ASP A 177 25.79 -19.90 7.04
CA ASP A 177 25.28 -21.05 7.77
C ASP A 177 24.83 -22.15 6.79
N ILE A 178 25.02 -23.41 7.14
CA ILE A 178 24.44 -24.53 6.39
C ILE A 178 23.03 -24.77 6.93
N THR A 179 22.07 -24.79 6.00
CA THR A 179 20.67 -25.09 6.31
C THR A 179 20.13 -26.14 5.34
N ARG A 180 19.29 -27.05 5.86
CA ARG A 180 18.64 -28.03 5.01
C ARG A 180 17.31 -27.49 4.52
N LYS A 181 17.20 -27.30 3.22
CA LYS A 181 16.03 -26.71 2.54
C LYS A 181 15.73 -27.48 1.26
N GLU A 182 14.54 -27.27 0.72
CA GLU A 182 14.14 -27.77 -0.58
C GLU A 182 13.78 -26.61 -1.51
N SER A 183 14.17 -26.68 -2.79
CA SER A 183 13.70 -25.69 -3.77
C SER A 183 12.21 -25.83 -3.98
N MET A 184 11.49 -24.70 -3.95
CA MET A 184 10.05 -24.71 -4.21
C MET A 184 9.70 -24.87 -5.70
N TYR A 185 10.66 -24.81 -6.62
CA TYR A 185 10.43 -24.93 -8.07
C TYR A 185 10.78 -26.34 -8.54
N ASN A 186 9.83 -27.01 -9.13
CA ASN A 186 9.79 -28.44 -9.45
C ASN A 186 9.72 -29.36 -8.23
N TYR A 187 9.20 -30.56 -8.44
CA TYR A 187 9.14 -31.61 -7.43
C TYR A 187 10.49 -32.34 -7.33
N HIS A 188 11.07 -32.41 -6.16
CA HIS A 188 12.39 -32.99 -5.89
C HIS A 188 12.34 -34.27 -5.03
N GLY A 189 11.21 -34.94 -4.99
CA GLY A 189 11.05 -36.19 -4.23
C GLY A 189 10.99 -35.99 -2.71
N ASN A 190 10.58 -34.82 -2.23
CA ASN A 190 10.52 -34.47 -0.80
C ASN A 190 11.89 -34.62 -0.09
N LYS A 191 13.00 -34.37 -0.80
CA LYS A 191 14.36 -34.54 -0.29
C LYS A 191 14.99 -33.16 -0.09
N PRO A 192 15.23 -32.73 1.17
CA PRO A 192 15.95 -31.50 1.43
C PRO A 192 17.43 -31.63 1.06
N HIS A 193 18.01 -30.55 0.56
CA HIS A 193 19.43 -30.39 0.22
C HIS A 193 20.09 -29.37 1.14
N ASP A 194 21.41 -29.39 1.20
CA ASP A 194 22.16 -28.39 1.93
C ASP A 194 22.23 -27.09 1.13
N PHE A 195 21.81 -26.00 1.78
CA PHE A 195 21.92 -24.64 1.28
C PHE A 195 22.82 -23.82 2.21
N LEU A 196 23.51 -22.86 1.63
CA LEU A 196 24.25 -21.85 2.38
C LEU A 196 23.35 -20.63 2.54
N ARG A 197 23.01 -20.27 3.78
CA ARG A 197 22.37 -19.00 4.12
C ARG A 197 23.46 -17.97 4.30
N ILE A 198 23.47 -16.98 3.41
CA ILE A 198 24.49 -15.91 3.39
C ILE A 198 23.84 -14.64 3.95
N THR A 199 24.27 -14.23 5.14
CA THR A 199 23.80 -13.03 5.84
C THR A 199 24.71 -11.86 5.51
N MET A 200 24.14 -10.80 4.95
CA MET A 200 24.85 -9.61 4.52
C MET A 200 24.74 -8.48 5.54
N ALA A 201 25.72 -7.59 5.55
CA ALA A 201 25.72 -6.43 6.45
C ALA A 201 24.63 -5.40 6.11
N MET A 202 24.26 -5.29 4.82
CA MET A 202 23.28 -4.31 4.32
C MET A 202 22.48 -4.87 3.14
N PRO A 203 21.21 -4.45 2.97
CA PRO A 203 20.36 -4.92 1.87
C PRO A 203 20.98 -4.72 0.47
N ARG A 204 21.63 -3.57 0.24
CA ARG A 204 22.27 -3.24 -1.05
C ARG A 204 23.42 -4.17 -1.43
N LEU A 205 23.98 -4.94 -0.50
CA LEU A 205 25.10 -5.85 -0.73
C LEU A 205 24.65 -7.21 -1.28
N ILE A 206 23.37 -7.54 -1.22
CA ILE A 206 22.82 -8.79 -1.78
C ILE A 206 23.06 -8.86 -3.28
N ALA A 207 22.78 -7.80 -4.03
CA ALA A 207 22.89 -7.78 -5.48
C ALA A 207 24.32 -8.02 -5.99
N PRO A 208 25.38 -7.35 -5.50
CA PRO A 208 26.76 -7.65 -5.89
C PRO A 208 27.20 -9.06 -5.45
N ALA A 209 26.86 -9.51 -4.24
CA ALA A 209 27.20 -10.87 -3.79
C ALA A 209 26.54 -11.94 -4.66
N LYS A 210 25.25 -11.78 -4.96
CA LYS A 210 24.52 -12.64 -5.91
C LYS A 210 25.21 -12.70 -7.27
N ARG A 211 25.54 -11.53 -7.85
CA ARG A 211 26.18 -11.45 -9.16
C ARG A 211 27.51 -12.18 -9.20
N LEU A 212 28.38 -12.00 -8.20
CA LEU A 212 29.67 -12.66 -8.11
C LEU A 212 29.52 -14.18 -8.03
N LEU A 213 28.57 -14.68 -7.26
CA LEU A 213 28.28 -16.10 -7.13
C LEU A 213 27.71 -16.69 -8.42
N GLU A 214 26.84 -15.99 -9.14
CA GLU A 214 26.26 -16.43 -10.41
C GLU A 214 27.26 -16.42 -11.57
N GLN A 215 28.21 -15.48 -11.60
CA GLN A 215 29.25 -15.40 -12.65
C GLN A 215 30.31 -16.45 -12.52
N GLY A 216 30.43 -17.08 -11.38
CA GLY A 216 31.45 -18.11 -11.10
C GLY A 216 32.34 -17.68 -9.94
N PHE A 217 32.25 -18.41 -8.85
CA PHE A 217 32.99 -18.16 -7.63
C PHE A 217 33.89 -19.33 -7.28
N LYS A 218 35.13 -19.02 -6.96
CA LYS A 218 36.16 -20.01 -6.54
C LYS A 218 36.57 -19.71 -5.11
N PHE A 219 36.60 -20.74 -4.28
CA PHE A 219 37.19 -20.66 -2.95
C PHE A 219 37.86 -21.98 -2.56
N ALA A 220 38.87 -21.94 -1.72
CA ALA A 220 39.62 -23.12 -1.27
C ALA A 220 39.99 -24.07 -2.42
N ASN A 221 39.77 -25.35 -2.21
CA ASN A 221 40.01 -26.41 -3.19
C ASN A 221 38.81 -26.72 -4.11
N PHE A 222 37.70 -25.97 -3.98
CA PHE A 222 36.52 -26.15 -4.82
C PHE A 222 36.73 -25.55 -6.20
N ALA A 223 36.24 -26.25 -7.22
CA ALA A 223 36.27 -25.71 -8.57
C ALA A 223 35.45 -24.44 -8.70
N THR A 224 35.84 -23.57 -9.63
CA THR A 224 35.03 -22.43 -10.00
C THR A 224 33.68 -22.90 -10.52
N GLN A 225 32.58 -22.51 -9.86
CA GLN A 225 31.22 -22.84 -10.28
C GLN A 225 30.29 -21.69 -10.13
N SER A 226 29.24 -21.69 -10.94
CA SER A 226 28.10 -20.74 -10.81
C SER A 226 27.13 -21.26 -9.78
N TYR A 227 26.67 -20.37 -8.90
CA TYR A 227 25.70 -20.67 -7.85
C TYR A 227 24.35 -20.05 -8.21
N GLN A 228 23.30 -20.87 -8.25
CA GLN A 228 21.93 -20.38 -8.38
C GLN A 228 21.52 -19.66 -7.10
N ALA A 229 21.09 -18.42 -7.22
CA ALA A 229 20.60 -17.66 -6.07
C ALA A 229 19.13 -17.95 -5.76
N TYR A 230 18.80 -17.98 -4.48
CA TYR A 230 17.44 -18.14 -3.94
C TYR A 230 17.14 -16.97 -2.99
N GLU A 231 15.94 -16.42 -3.12
CA GLU A 231 15.42 -15.32 -2.27
C GLU A 231 16.31 -14.06 -2.25
N ALA A 232 17.16 -13.87 -3.25
CA ALA A 232 18.07 -12.73 -3.37
C ALA A 232 17.40 -11.47 -3.98
N ASN A 233 16.15 -11.57 -4.39
CA ASN A 233 15.36 -10.49 -4.99
C ASN A 233 14.16 -10.08 -4.14
N ILE A 234 14.19 -10.38 -2.84
CA ILE A 234 13.14 -10.03 -1.89
C ILE A 234 13.45 -8.67 -1.29
N ASP A 235 12.44 -7.79 -1.23
CA ASP A 235 12.55 -6.50 -0.57
C ASP A 235 12.84 -6.71 0.94
N PHE A 236 13.73 -5.91 1.51
CA PHE A 236 14.19 -6.08 2.89
C PHE A 236 13.04 -5.97 3.90
N GLU A 237 12.11 -5.06 3.68
CA GLU A 237 10.92 -4.88 4.52
C GLU A 237 10.03 -6.13 4.50
N ILE A 238 9.82 -6.72 3.31
CA ILE A 238 9.06 -7.96 3.18
C ILE A 238 9.78 -9.12 3.86
N ARG A 239 11.11 -9.22 3.73
CA ARG A 239 11.90 -10.25 4.41
C ARG A 239 11.74 -10.14 5.92
N PHE A 240 11.86 -8.92 6.46
CA PHE A 240 11.64 -8.65 7.88
C PHE A 240 10.22 -9.07 8.31
N MET A 241 9.19 -8.65 7.59
CA MET A 241 7.80 -8.95 7.94
C MET A 241 7.50 -10.46 7.91
N VAL A 242 8.09 -11.18 6.96
CA VAL A 242 7.94 -12.64 6.88
C VAL A 242 8.60 -13.32 8.07
N ASP A 243 9.83 -12.96 8.40
CA ASP A 243 10.62 -13.60 9.46
C ASP A 243 10.13 -13.25 10.88
N SER A 244 9.55 -12.08 11.07
CA SER A 244 8.96 -11.64 12.34
C SER A 244 7.46 -11.93 12.47
N ASP A 245 6.86 -12.60 11.49
CA ASP A 245 5.42 -12.87 11.40
C ASP A 245 4.53 -11.61 11.49
N VAL A 246 5.06 -10.47 11.07
CA VAL A 246 4.35 -9.19 10.99
C VAL A 246 3.58 -9.13 9.67
N VAL A 247 2.30 -8.77 9.73
CA VAL A 247 1.47 -8.45 8.56
C VAL A 247 1.14 -6.96 8.55
N GLY A 248 0.73 -6.45 7.39
CA GLY A 248 0.33 -5.03 7.29
C GLY A 248 -0.85 -4.73 8.20
N CYS A 249 -0.82 -3.58 8.85
CA CYS A 249 -1.88 -3.09 9.74
C CYS A 249 -2.23 -4.01 10.92
N CYS A 250 -1.33 -4.90 11.33
CA CYS A 250 -1.50 -5.70 12.54
C CYS A 250 -1.18 -4.88 13.81
N TRP A 251 -1.66 -5.39 14.94
CA TRP A 251 -1.27 -4.86 16.24
C TRP A 251 0.06 -5.45 16.69
N ILE A 252 0.94 -4.58 17.15
CA ILE A 252 2.27 -4.91 17.64
C ILE A 252 2.30 -4.64 19.14
N GLU A 253 2.87 -5.58 19.86
CA GLU A 253 3.13 -5.46 21.30
C GLU A 253 4.63 -5.47 21.56
N LEU A 254 5.09 -4.49 22.31
CA LEU A 254 6.42 -4.45 22.86
C LEU A 254 6.30 -4.78 24.35
N PRO A 255 6.71 -6.00 24.78
CA PRO A 255 6.58 -6.41 26.18
C PRO A 255 7.45 -5.55 27.11
N LYS A 256 7.00 -5.39 28.34
CA LYS A 256 7.76 -4.71 29.39
C LYS A 256 9.17 -5.28 29.54
N GLY A 257 10.15 -4.41 29.71
CA GLY A 257 11.56 -4.79 29.84
C GLY A 257 12.25 -5.18 28.52
N LYS A 258 11.52 -5.21 27.38
CA LYS A 258 12.07 -5.63 26.09
C LYS A 258 12.33 -4.48 25.13
N TYR A 259 11.90 -3.28 25.45
CA TYR A 259 12.14 -2.07 24.66
C TYR A 259 12.69 -0.96 25.56
N ARG A 260 13.22 0.08 24.97
CA ARG A 260 13.67 1.27 25.69
C ARG A 260 13.23 2.53 24.98
N LEU A 261 13.08 3.60 25.74
CA LEU A 261 12.87 4.93 25.15
C LEU A 261 14.17 5.36 24.45
N ARG A 262 13.99 5.96 23.28
CA ARG A 262 15.09 6.52 22.54
C ARG A 262 15.42 7.89 23.12
N GLU A 263 16.66 8.08 23.61
CA GLU A 263 17.13 9.36 24.13
C GLU A 263 17.17 10.41 23.01
N GLU A 264 16.69 11.60 23.31
CA GLU A 264 16.88 12.75 22.44
C GLU A 264 18.36 13.10 22.41
N ARG A 265 19.00 12.94 21.27
CA ARG A 265 20.38 13.38 21.08
C ARG A 265 20.40 14.90 21.13
N SER A 266 21.10 15.48 22.11
CA SER A 266 21.45 16.88 22.18
C SER A 266 22.27 17.26 20.96
N GLU A 267 21.89 18.40 20.34
CA GLU A 267 22.51 19.10 19.21
C GLU A 267 22.12 18.62 17.82
N GLY A 268 21.18 19.33 17.19
CA GLY A 268 21.06 19.53 15.75
C GLY A 268 20.33 18.50 14.92
N GLN A 269 20.00 17.33 15.45
CA GLN A 269 19.21 16.30 14.78
C GLN A 269 18.06 15.82 15.68
N THR A 270 17.06 16.67 15.81
CA THR A 270 15.80 16.24 16.46
C THR A 270 14.99 15.43 15.48
N ASP A 271 15.04 14.11 15.58
CA ASP A 271 14.04 13.22 15.00
C ASP A 271 12.70 13.55 15.64
N SER A 272 11.65 13.60 14.88
CA SER A 272 10.27 13.98 15.18
C SER A 272 9.86 14.23 16.66
N LYS A 273 8.94 15.17 16.89
CA LYS A 273 8.37 15.49 18.22
C LYS A 273 7.45 14.40 18.81
N TYR A 274 7.70 13.10 18.51
CA TYR A 274 6.82 12.03 18.97
C TYR A 274 7.15 11.61 20.39
N PRO A 275 6.18 11.52 21.29
CA PRO A 275 6.37 10.99 22.63
C PRO A 275 6.64 9.48 22.67
N GLY A 276 6.38 8.74 21.58
CA GLY A 276 6.51 7.28 21.49
C GLY A 276 7.68 6.79 20.64
N LYS A 277 8.89 7.37 20.78
CA LYS A 277 10.09 6.84 20.12
C LYS A 277 10.72 5.74 20.97
N VAL A 278 10.83 4.55 20.40
CA VAL A 278 11.35 3.39 21.10
C VAL A 278 12.34 2.60 20.25
N ASP A 279 13.29 1.97 20.90
CA ASP A 279 14.21 0.99 20.34
C ASP A 279 13.86 -0.40 20.85
N VAL A 280 13.83 -1.40 19.98
CA VAL A 280 13.54 -2.80 20.31
C VAL A 280 14.39 -3.73 19.45
N ALA A 281 14.72 -4.90 19.97
CA ALA A 281 15.31 -5.98 19.19
C ALA A 281 14.24 -6.66 18.32
N TRP A 282 14.59 -7.05 17.09
CA TRP A 282 13.64 -7.61 16.13
C TRP A 282 12.92 -8.88 16.62
N ASN A 283 13.55 -9.66 17.50
CA ASN A 283 13.01 -10.90 18.06
C ASN A 283 12.27 -10.70 19.39
N ASP A 284 12.22 -9.48 19.92
CA ASP A 284 11.52 -9.16 21.18
C ASP A 284 10.15 -8.52 20.96
N LEU A 285 9.79 -8.17 19.73
CA LEU A 285 8.44 -7.69 19.40
C LEU A 285 7.45 -8.86 19.21
N VAL A 286 6.20 -8.65 19.55
CA VAL A 286 5.11 -9.60 19.36
C VAL A 286 4.11 -9.05 18.36
N SER A 287 3.83 -9.82 17.31
CA SER A 287 2.81 -9.52 16.33
C SER A 287 1.54 -10.29 16.63
N HIS A 288 0.40 -9.61 16.65
CA HIS A 288 -0.90 -10.23 16.90
C HIS A 288 -1.64 -10.47 15.58
N PRO A 289 -2.12 -11.70 15.32
CA PRO A 289 -2.98 -11.95 14.17
C PRO A 289 -4.29 -11.16 14.31
N ALA A 290 -4.84 -10.68 13.20
CA ALA A 290 -6.07 -9.87 13.19
C ALA A 290 -7.31 -10.76 13.45
N GLU A 291 -7.40 -11.31 14.66
CA GLU A 291 -8.48 -12.18 15.15
C GLU A 291 -8.95 -11.72 16.52
N GLY A 292 -10.23 -11.96 16.82
CA GLY A 292 -10.82 -11.56 18.10
C GLY A 292 -10.67 -10.05 18.37
N GLU A 293 -10.12 -9.69 19.51
CA GLU A 293 -9.90 -8.29 19.91
C GLU A 293 -8.90 -7.54 19.01
N TRP A 294 -7.98 -8.25 18.34
CA TRP A 294 -6.97 -7.69 17.47
C TRP A 294 -7.49 -7.33 16.07
N GLN A 295 -8.78 -7.55 15.79
CA GLN A 295 -9.44 -7.06 14.58
C GLN A 295 -9.70 -5.55 14.61
N ARG A 296 -9.74 -4.92 15.79
CA ARG A 296 -10.02 -3.51 15.98
C ARG A 296 -9.05 -2.63 15.18
N ILE A 297 -9.50 -1.42 14.88
CA ILE A 297 -8.72 -0.42 14.16
C ILE A 297 -8.50 0.77 15.07
N ALA A 298 -7.26 1.24 15.15
CA ALA A 298 -6.88 2.41 15.92
C ALA A 298 -7.56 3.69 15.39
N PRO A 299 -7.72 4.73 16.21
CA PRO A 299 -8.31 6.00 15.79
C PRO A 299 -7.34 6.80 14.91
N LEU A 300 -7.11 6.30 13.68
CA LEU A 300 -6.22 6.92 12.70
C LEU A 300 -6.72 8.29 12.32
N ARG A 301 -5.83 9.26 12.20
CA ARG A 301 -6.12 10.58 11.66
C ARG A 301 -5.99 10.58 10.14
N VAL A 302 -7.09 10.87 9.47
CA VAL A 302 -7.17 11.01 8.01
C VAL A 302 -7.31 12.49 7.67
N LEU A 303 -6.29 13.05 7.04
CA LEU A 303 -6.29 14.43 6.56
C LEU A 303 -6.60 14.43 5.07
N SER A 304 -7.70 15.08 4.69
CA SER A 304 -8.02 15.42 3.30
C SER A 304 -7.77 16.89 3.06
N PHE A 305 -7.17 17.23 1.93
CA PHE A 305 -6.91 18.61 1.56
C PHE A 305 -7.10 18.83 0.05
N ASP A 306 -7.34 20.08 -0.29
CA ASP A 306 -7.45 20.59 -1.66
C ASP A 306 -6.84 21.98 -1.73
N ILE A 307 -6.30 22.36 -2.90
CA ILE A 307 -5.69 23.67 -3.11
C ILE A 307 -6.39 24.42 -4.24
N GLU A 308 -6.47 25.76 -4.07
CA GLU A 308 -6.88 26.66 -5.13
C GLU A 308 -5.71 27.58 -5.53
N CYS A 309 -5.56 27.75 -6.84
CA CYS A 309 -4.49 28.56 -7.42
C CYS A 309 -5.06 29.68 -8.31
N ALA A 310 -4.51 30.88 -8.22
CA ALA A 310 -4.93 32.00 -9.05
C ALA A 310 -4.23 31.94 -10.43
N GLY A 311 -4.77 31.10 -11.32
CA GLY A 311 -4.25 30.96 -12.67
C GLY A 311 -4.54 32.17 -13.57
N ARG A 312 -3.77 32.29 -14.65
CA ARG A 312 -3.97 33.27 -15.72
C ARG A 312 -5.15 32.83 -16.60
N LYS A 313 -5.90 33.77 -17.14
CA LYS A 313 -7.10 33.49 -17.93
C LYS A 313 -6.81 32.57 -19.11
N GLY A 314 -7.47 31.40 -19.12
CA GLY A 314 -7.32 30.39 -20.18
C GLY A 314 -6.04 29.57 -20.16
N VAL A 315 -5.20 29.71 -19.12
CA VAL A 315 -3.97 28.96 -18.91
C VAL A 315 -4.10 28.17 -17.61
N PHE A 316 -3.68 26.90 -17.65
CA PHE A 316 -3.65 26.07 -16.43
C PHE A 316 -2.59 26.63 -15.47
N PRO A 317 -2.85 26.70 -14.15
CA PRO A 317 -1.91 27.26 -13.19
C PRO A 317 -0.54 26.59 -13.21
N GLU A 318 0.52 27.40 -13.17
CA GLU A 318 1.91 26.97 -13.16
C GLU A 318 2.59 27.39 -11.83
N PRO A 319 3.26 26.46 -11.12
CA PRO A 319 3.76 26.73 -9.77
C PRO A 319 4.92 27.75 -9.73
N GLU A 320 5.57 28.00 -10.86
CA GLU A 320 6.62 29.03 -10.98
C GLU A 320 6.05 30.46 -11.02
N ILE A 321 4.80 30.62 -11.46
CA ILE A 321 4.18 31.91 -11.77
C ILE A 321 2.98 32.16 -10.87
N ASP A 322 2.03 31.21 -10.83
CA ASP A 322 0.70 31.43 -10.30
C ASP A 322 0.63 31.07 -8.80
N PRO A 323 0.11 31.94 -7.93
CA PRO A 323 0.12 31.75 -6.49
C PRO A 323 -0.94 30.71 -6.04
N VAL A 324 -0.60 30.01 -4.97
CA VAL A 324 -1.59 29.28 -4.15
C VAL A 324 -2.36 30.30 -3.32
N ILE A 325 -3.67 30.31 -3.45
CA ILE A 325 -4.54 31.31 -2.82
C ILE A 325 -5.34 30.76 -1.67
N GLN A 326 -5.70 29.47 -1.71
CA GLN A 326 -6.37 28.81 -0.60
C GLN A 326 -5.90 27.35 -0.49
N ILE A 327 -5.86 26.85 0.75
CA ILE A 327 -5.66 25.43 1.08
C ILE A 327 -6.73 25.05 2.11
N ALA A 328 -7.71 24.26 1.71
CA ALA A 328 -8.68 23.68 2.63
C ALA A 328 -8.16 22.34 3.16
N SER A 329 -8.37 22.10 4.44
CA SER A 329 -7.93 20.88 5.12
C SER A 329 -8.99 20.40 6.10
N MET A 330 -9.34 19.14 6.00
CA MET A 330 -10.26 18.47 6.91
C MET A 330 -9.62 17.23 7.51
N VAL A 331 -9.76 17.03 8.81
CA VAL A 331 -9.21 15.88 9.51
C VAL A 331 -10.32 15.13 10.23
N GLN A 332 -10.35 13.82 9.96
CA GLN A 332 -11.32 12.91 10.54
C GLN A 332 -10.60 11.75 11.24
N ARG A 333 -11.14 11.27 12.35
CA ARG A 333 -10.67 10.02 12.98
C ARG A 333 -11.37 8.83 12.34
N GLN A 334 -10.61 7.79 12.09
CA GLN A 334 -11.18 6.55 11.59
C GLN A 334 -12.21 5.98 12.57
N GLY A 335 -13.41 5.74 12.08
CA GLY A 335 -14.56 5.29 12.89
C GLY A 335 -15.53 6.39 13.29
N GLU A 336 -15.13 7.67 13.25
CA GLU A 336 -16.02 8.81 13.44
C GLU A 336 -16.71 9.18 12.11
N LYS A 337 -17.89 9.77 12.22
CA LYS A 337 -18.68 10.15 11.03
C LYS A 337 -18.21 11.46 10.43
N GLU A 338 -17.82 12.42 11.28
CA GLU A 338 -17.59 13.80 10.92
C GLU A 338 -16.13 14.20 11.13
N PRO A 339 -15.59 15.15 10.32
CA PRO A 339 -14.26 15.67 10.53
C PRO A 339 -14.25 16.63 11.74
N PHE A 340 -13.33 16.43 12.68
CA PHE A 340 -13.16 17.26 13.88
C PHE A 340 -12.27 18.49 13.66
N ILE A 341 -11.54 18.57 12.54
CA ILE A 341 -10.80 19.75 12.10
C ILE A 341 -11.30 20.13 10.71
N ARG A 342 -11.70 21.38 10.55
CA ARG A 342 -12.18 21.97 9.30
C ARG A 342 -11.54 23.35 9.18
N THR A 343 -10.46 23.44 8.39
CA THR A 343 -9.61 24.64 8.35
C THR A 343 -9.33 25.07 6.92
N VAL A 344 -9.37 26.36 6.67
CA VAL A 344 -8.94 26.97 5.39
C VAL A 344 -7.84 27.97 5.65
N PHE A 345 -6.76 27.82 4.93
CA PHE A 345 -5.66 28.79 4.84
C PHE A 345 -5.90 29.68 3.63
N THR A 346 -6.09 30.97 3.82
CA THR A 346 -6.45 31.89 2.75
C THR A 346 -5.40 32.97 2.56
N LEU A 347 -5.10 33.29 1.31
CA LEU A 347 -4.30 34.46 0.96
C LEU A 347 -5.23 35.68 0.95
N GLN A 348 -4.93 36.68 1.76
CA GLN A 348 -5.74 37.86 2.10
C GLN A 348 -6.91 37.53 3.03
N SER A 349 -7.63 38.60 3.46
CA SER A 349 -8.77 38.51 4.36
C SER A 349 -9.95 37.74 3.74
N CYS A 350 -10.62 36.96 4.55
CA CYS A 350 -11.78 36.15 4.17
C CYS A 350 -12.86 36.27 5.24
N ALA A 351 -14.11 36.39 4.84
CA ALA A 351 -15.22 36.41 5.80
C ALA A 351 -15.39 35.03 6.46
N SER A 352 -15.88 35.01 7.70
CA SER A 352 -16.05 33.81 8.52
C SER A 352 -17.02 32.80 7.89
N ILE A 353 -16.75 31.53 8.10
CA ILE A 353 -17.63 30.41 7.77
C ILE A 353 -17.96 29.69 9.08
N VAL A 354 -19.22 29.56 9.42
CA VAL A 354 -19.65 28.84 10.63
C VAL A 354 -19.19 27.39 10.54
N GLY A 355 -18.73 26.84 11.65
CA GLY A 355 -18.24 25.46 11.71
C GLY A 355 -16.86 25.23 11.06
N SER A 356 -16.18 26.29 10.63
CA SER A 356 -14.85 26.19 10.04
C SER A 356 -13.92 27.27 10.53
N GLN A 357 -12.64 26.93 10.67
CA GLN A 357 -11.58 27.83 11.05
C GLN A 357 -10.94 28.44 9.82
N ILE A 358 -10.89 29.77 9.74
CA ILE A 358 -10.24 30.48 8.63
C ILE A 358 -8.97 31.17 9.14
N LEU A 359 -7.85 30.90 8.51
CA LEU A 359 -6.56 31.49 8.78
C LEU A 359 -6.14 32.34 7.60
N CYS A 360 -6.11 33.65 7.78
CA CYS A 360 -5.79 34.62 6.73
C CYS A 360 -4.33 35.06 6.78
N PHE A 361 -3.69 35.11 5.63
CA PHE A 361 -2.29 35.50 5.48
C PHE A 361 -2.15 36.60 4.43
N THR A 362 -1.30 37.57 4.69
CA THR A 362 -0.97 38.63 3.72
C THR A 362 0.08 38.22 2.70
N GLN A 363 0.87 37.20 3.02
CA GLN A 363 1.94 36.69 2.19
C GLN A 363 1.80 35.18 1.95
N GLU A 364 1.92 34.76 0.70
CA GLU A 364 1.84 33.35 0.31
C GLU A 364 2.89 32.47 1.01
N LYS A 365 4.10 33.00 1.24
CA LYS A 365 5.15 32.29 2.00
C LYS A 365 4.70 31.88 3.39
N GLN A 366 3.99 32.77 4.10
CA GLN A 366 3.48 32.53 5.43
C GLN A 366 2.36 31.49 5.39
N LEU A 367 1.48 31.58 4.40
CA LEU A 367 0.41 30.61 4.17
C LEU A 367 0.98 29.21 3.99
N LEU A 368 1.93 29.02 3.08
CA LEU A 368 2.57 27.72 2.83
C LEU A 368 3.31 27.20 4.06
N GLN A 369 4.09 28.06 4.74
CA GLN A 369 4.80 27.67 5.96
C GLN A 369 3.85 27.22 7.06
N SER A 370 2.77 27.98 7.29
CA SER A 370 1.77 27.66 8.31
C SER A 370 1.02 26.37 7.99
N TRP A 371 0.71 26.11 6.73
CA TRP A 371 0.09 24.83 6.35
C TRP A 371 1.02 23.65 6.58
N ALA A 372 2.30 23.75 6.23
CA ALA A 372 3.26 22.69 6.51
C ALA A 372 3.43 22.45 8.02
N GLU A 373 3.37 23.50 8.84
CA GLU A 373 3.38 23.40 10.30
C GLU A 373 2.10 22.79 10.86
N PHE A 374 0.95 23.13 10.27
CA PHE A 374 -0.34 22.47 10.55
C PHE A 374 -0.25 20.96 10.31
N VAL A 375 0.25 20.51 9.15
CA VAL A 375 0.42 19.08 8.84
C VAL A 375 1.30 18.38 9.89
N ARG A 376 2.40 19.01 10.30
CA ARG A 376 3.29 18.47 11.34
C ARG A 376 2.65 18.41 12.72
N THR A 377 1.80 19.39 13.04
CA THR A 377 1.13 19.48 14.36
C THR A 377 -0.02 18.48 14.46
N VAL A 378 -0.86 18.41 13.43
CA VAL A 378 -1.99 17.46 13.34
C VAL A 378 -1.47 16.03 13.30
N ASP A 379 -0.32 15.83 12.69
CA ASP A 379 0.32 14.52 12.55
C ASP A 379 -0.61 13.45 11.97
N PRO A 380 -1.13 13.63 10.74
CA PRO A 380 -2.03 12.67 10.12
C PRO A 380 -1.31 11.35 9.84
N ASP A 381 -2.04 10.25 10.01
CA ASP A 381 -1.59 8.90 9.65
C ASP A 381 -1.78 8.66 8.16
N ILE A 382 -2.88 9.14 7.63
CA ILE A 382 -3.26 9.05 6.23
C ILE A 382 -3.45 10.46 5.68
N ILE A 383 -2.84 10.75 4.54
CA ILE A 383 -3.07 11.96 3.76
C ILE A 383 -3.82 11.56 2.50
N THR A 384 -4.95 12.20 2.26
CA THR A 384 -5.83 11.94 1.14
C THR A 384 -6.29 13.23 0.46
N GLY A 385 -7.01 13.07 -0.61
CA GLY A 385 -7.62 14.10 -1.43
C GLY A 385 -7.88 13.53 -2.82
N TYR A 386 -8.23 14.38 -3.75
CA TYR A 386 -8.54 13.97 -5.11
C TYR A 386 -7.45 14.41 -6.09
N ASN A 387 -6.68 13.47 -6.65
CA ASN A 387 -5.54 13.73 -7.54
C ASN A 387 -4.35 14.44 -6.89
N ILE A 388 -4.20 14.31 -5.60
CA ILE A 388 -3.14 14.99 -4.83
C ILE A 388 -1.73 14.60 -5.27
N GLN A 389 -1.53 13.38 -5.78
CA GLN A 389 -0.22 12.91 -6.23
C GLN A 389 0.26 13.59 -7.51
N ASN A 390 -0.64 13.88 -8.44
CA ASN A 390 -0.26 14.45 -9.73
C ASN A 390 -0.47 15.96 -9.80
N PHE A 391 -1.23 16.56 -8.89
CA PHE A 391 -1.47 18.01 -8.88
C PHE A 391 -1.09 18.67 -7.56
N ASP A 392 -1.83 18.50 -6.48
CA ASP A 392 -1.72 19.31 -5.27
C ASP A 392 -0.33 19.24 -4.63
N LEU A 393 0.18 18.04 -4.34
CA LEU A 393 1.49 17.88 -3.69
C LEU A 393 2.64 18.37 -4.57
N PRO A 394 2.72 18.03 -5.87
CA PRO A 394 3.73 18.58 -6.78
C PRO A 394 3.65 20.09 -6.89
N TYR A 395 2.44 20.64 -6.97
CA TYR A 395 2.26 22.09 -7.06
C TYR A 395 2.80 22.80 -5.82
N LEU A 396 2.39 22.36 -4.64
CA LEU A 396 2.83 22.93 -3.36
C LEU A 396 4.35 22.84 -3.19
N LEU A 397 4.97 21.71 -3.50
CA LEU A 397 6.43 21.52 -3.37
C LEU A 397 7.19 22.43 -4.33
N ASN A 398 6.78 22.50 -5.60
CA ASN A 398 7.42 23.34 -6.60
C ASN A 398 7.20 24.83 -6.29
N ARG A 399 6.00 25.23 -5.87
CA ARG A 399 5.69 26.60 -5.47
C ARG A 399 6.49 27.03 -4.25
N ALA A 400 6.57 26.17 -3.23
CA ALA A 400 7.40 26.44 -2.06
C ALA A 400 8.89 26.59 -2.40
N ALA A 401 9.39 25.80 -3.34
CA ALA A 401 10.76 25.90 -3.85
C ALA A 401 10.98 27.23 -4.59
N THR A 402 10.05 27.62 -5.46
CA THR A 402 10.08 28.92 -6.18
C THR A 402 10.10 30.09 -5.22
N LEU A 403 9.29 30.05 -4.18
CA LEU A 403 9.21 31.10 -3.15
C LEU A 403 10.31 30.97 -2.08
N LYS A 404 11.18 29.97 -2.15
CA LYS A 404 12.24 29.70 -1.18
C LYS A 404 11.71 29.52 0.26
N VAL A 405 10.64 28.77 0.43
CA VAL A 405 10.10 28.38 1.73
C VAL A 405 10.83 27.11 2.22
N ASN A 406 11.98 27.31 2.85
CA ASN A 406 12.93 26.21 3.15
C ASN A 406 12.39 25.15 4.11
N LEU A 407 11.44 25.49 4.99
CA LEU A 407 10.85 24.57 5.97
C LEU A 407 9.60 23.86 5.45
N PHE A 408 9.11 24.20 4.25
CA PHE A 408 7.93 23.55 3.67
C PHE A 408 8.13 22.06 3.39
N PRO A 409 9.22 21.62 2.73
CA PRO A 409 9.33 20.26 2.21
C PRO A 409 9.60 19.19 3.29
N TYR A 410 9.21 19.41 4.54
CA TYR A 410 9.32 18.45 5.63
C TYR A 410 7.92 18.03 6.10
N LEU A 411 7.20 17.29 5.22
CA LEU A 411 5.81 16.89 5.45
C LEU A 411 5.70 15.50 6.10
N GLY A 412 6.76 14.71 6.10
CA GLY A 412 6.81 13.39 6.72
C GLY A 412 6.95 13.45 8.25
N ARG A 413 6.99 12.26 8.86
CA ARG A 413 7.18 12.08 10.31
C ARG A 413 8.64 12.11 10.74
N VAL A 414 9.56 11.93 9.81
CA VAL A 414 10.99 11.92 10.11
C VAL A 414 11.55 13.32 9.95
N TRP A 415 12.05 13.88 11.05
CA TRP A 415 12.71 15.17 11.03
C TRP A 415 13.98 15.13 10.16
N GLY A 416 14.20 16.17 9.37
CA GLY A 416 15.35 16.26 8.47
C GLY A 416 15.20 15.48 7.16
N SER A 417 14.16 14.67 6.98
CA SER A 417 13.84 14.04 5.72
C SER A 417 12.94 14.92 4.86
N LYS A 418 13.49 15.37 3.73
CA LYS A 418 12.76 16.20 2.78
C LYS A 418 11.81 15.38 1.94
N SER A 419 10.58 15.85 1.80
CA SER A 419 9.63 15.36 0.79
C SER A 419 10.12 15.81 -0.59
N VAL A 420 10.51 14.86 -1.42
CA VAL A 420 11.05 15.07 -2.77
C VAL A 420 10.10 14.47 -3.78
N LEU A 421 9.85 15.24 -4.85
CA LEU A 421 9.07 14.78 -5.98
C LEU A 421 9.94 13.85 -6.86
N LYS A 422 9.39 12.69 -7.20
CA LYS A 422 9.98 11.72 -8.12
C LYS A 422 8.98 11.35 -9.20
N ASP A 423 9.42 11.38 -10.45
CA ASP A 423 8.63 10.84 -11.54
C ASP A 423 8.74 9.31 -11.56
N SER A 424 7.61 8.65 -11.61
CA SER A 424 7.51 7.21 -11.73
C SER A 424 6.70 6.85 -12.96
N SER A 425 7.25 6.02 -13.85
CA SER A 425 6.51 5.47 -14.98
C SER A 425 6.12 4.02 -14.69
N PHE A 426 4.86 3.74 -14.86
CA PHE A 426 4.32 2.39 -14.78
C PHE A 426 3.77 1.97 -16.13
N GLN A 427 4.22 0.84 -16.64
CA GLN A 427 3.73 0.25 -17.87
C GLN A 427 3.07 -1.10 -17.59
N SER A 428 1.83 -1.26 -17.98
CA SER A 428 1.07 -2.51 -17.86
C SER A 428 0.33 -2.78 -19.16
N LYS A 429 0.24 -4.07 -19.56
CA LYS A 429 -0.58 -4.48 -20.73
C LYS A 429 -2.06 -4.07 -20.56
N GLN A 430 -2.57 -4.06 -19.33
CA GLN A 430 -3.97 -3.77 -19.02
C GLN A 430 -4.28 -2.27 -18.93
N MET A 431 -3.34 -1.46 -18.42
CA MET A 431 -3.55 -0.03 -18.13
C MET A 431 -2.73 0.91 -19.02
N GLY A 432 -1.91 0.38 -19.95
CA GLY A 432 -0.99 1.17 -20.76
C GLY A 432 0.19 1.76 -19.98
N ARG A 433 0.87 2.74 -20.58
CA ARG A 433 1.91 3.52 -19.90
C ARG A 433 1.27 4.68 -19.16
N ARG A 434 1.49 4.76 -17.85
CA ARG A 434 1.09 5.89 -17.01
C ARG A 434 2.33 6.49 -16.36
N GLU A 435 2.39 7.79 -16.39
CA GLU A 435 3.37 8.58 -15.66
C GLU A 435 2.68 9.13 -14.42
N ASN A 436 3.17 8.74 -13.25
CA ASN A 436 2.70 9.21 -11.97
C ASN A 436 3.83 9.92 -11.26
N LYS A 437 3.49 10.95 -10.52
CA LYS A 437 4.40 11.61 -9.60
C LYS A 437 4.29 10.97 -8.23
N THR A 438 5.38 10.80 -7.54
CA THR A 438 5.43 10.28 -6.18
C THR A 438 6.19 11.23 -5.28
N VAL A 439 5.68 11.45 -4.09
CA VAL A 439 6.32 12.27 -3.06
C VAL A 439 6.63 11.37 -1.87
N ASN A 440 7.87 11.37 -1.38
CA ASN A 440 8.18 10.63 -0.16
C ASN A 440 7.70 11.41 1.07
N MET A 441 6.91 10.75 1.92
CA MET A 441 6.47 11.23 3.23
C MET A 441 6.59 10.07 4.22
N GLU A 442 7.74 9.90 4.81
CA GLU A 442 8.02 8.78 5.68
C GLU A 442 7.08 8.77 6.89
N GLY A 443 6.48 7.62 7.16
CA GLY A 443 5.56 7.40 8.27
C GLY A 443 4.13 7.91 8.06
N ARG A 444 3.78 8.42 6.86
CA ARG A 444 2.41 8.78 6.48
C ARG A 444 1.99 8.03 5.24
N VAL A 445 0.79 7.50 5.24
CA VAL A 445 0.21 6.81 4.10
C VAL A 445 -0.45 7.83 3.18
N GLN A 446 -0.01 7.91 1.93
CA GLN A 446 -0.66 8.76 0.92
C GLN A 446 -1.73 7.94 0.20
N PHE A 447 -2.98 8.37 0.36
CA PHE A 447 -4.15 7.66 -0.14
C PHE A 447 -4.90 8.55 -1.16
N ASP A 448 -4.35 8.69 -2.36
CA ASP A 448 -5.00 9.47 -3.43
C ASP A 448 -6.24 8.73 -3.94
N LEU A 449 -7.41 9.30 -3.70
CA LEU A 449 -8.68 8.68 -4.03
C LEU A 449 -8.86 8.47 -5.55
N LEU A 450 -8.37 9.37 -6.38
CA LEU A 450 -8.43 9.20 -7.84
C LEU A 450 -7.69 7.92 -8.27
N GLN A 451 -6.50 7.67 -7.71
CA GLN A 451 -5.72 6.48 -8.06
C GLN A 451 -6.41 5.19 -7.60
N VAL A 452 -7.06 5.22 -6.45
CA VAL A 452 -7.85 4.09 -5.94
C VAL A 452 -9.03 3.81 -6.87
N LEU A 453 -9.78 4.83 -7.25
CA LEU A 453 -10.93 4.68 -8.15
C LEU A 453 -10.53 4.18 -9.54
N LEU A 454 -9.44 4.69 -10.10
CA LEU A 454 -8.90 4.23 -11.38
C LEU A 454 -8.46 2.76 -11.35
N ARG A 455 -8.06 2.25 -10.20
CA ARG A 455 -7.63 0.86 -9.99
C ARG A 455 -8.81 -0.09 -9.78
N ASP A 456 -9.76 0.32 -8.93
CA ASP A 456 -10.76 -0.60 -8.36
C ASP A 456 -12.12 -0.50 -9.06
N TYR A 457 -12.40 0.61 -9.79
CA TYR A 457 -13.69 0.86 -10.41
C TYR A 457 -13.57 1.20 -11.90
N LYS A 458 -14.52 0.75 -12.69
CA LYS A 458 -14.68 1.13 -14.11
C LYS A 458 -15.82 2.13 -14.24
N LEU A 459 -15.49 3.41 -14.26
CA LEU A 459 -16.45 4.51 -14.36
C LEU A 459 -16.38 5.17 -15.74
N ARG A 460 -17.47 5.84 -16.14
CA ARG A 460 -17.51 6.62 -17.40
C ARG A 460 -16.70 7.92 -17.30
N SER A 461 -16.66 8.52 -16.12
CA SER A 461 -15.92 9.73 -15.81
C SER A 461 -15.30 9.62 -14.41
N TYR A 462 -14.09 10.17 -14.26
CA TYR A 462 -13.35 10.20 -12.99
C TYR A 462 -13.14 11.63 -12.48
N THR A 463 -13.98 12.59 -12.90
CA THR A 463 -13.98 13.92 -12.24
C THR A 463 -14.59 13.80 -10.85
N LEU A 464 -14.12 14.59 -9.88
CA LEU A 464 -14.63 14.55 -8.51
C LEU A 464 -16.15 14.73 -8.49
N ASN A 465 -16.70 15.66 -9.29
CA ASN A 465 -18.13 15.88 -9.39
C ASN A 465 -18.91 14.63 -9.88
N ALA A 466 -18.42 14.00 -10.97
CA ALA A 466 -19.08 12.80 -11.52
C ALA A 466 -19.02 11.61 -10.55
N VAL A 467 -17.90 11.43 -9.87
CA VAL A 467 -17.70 10.37 -8.87
C VAL A 467 -18.56 10.61 -7.64
N SER A 468 -18.60 11.83 -7.12
CA SER A 468 -19.44 12.21 -5.99
C SER A 468 -20.91 12.03 -6.29
N PHE A 469 -21.36 12.46 -7.45
CA PHE A 469 -22.74 12.22 -7.89
C PHE A 469 -23.06 10.71 -8.01
N HIS A 470 -22.13 9.94 -8.59
CA HIS A 470 -22.34 8.50 -8.78
C HIS A 470 -22.52 7.73 -7.46
N PHE A 471 -21.67 8.01 -6.46
CA PHE A 471 -21.64 7.24 -5.20
C PHE A 471 -22.41 7.88 -4.05
N LEU A 472 -22.42 9.21 -3.96
CA LEU A 472 -22.99 9.95 -2.86
C LEU A 472 -24.33 10.63 -3.21
N GLN A 473 -24.63 10.81 -4.48
CA GLN A 473 -25.73 11.66 -5.00
C GLN A 473 -25.54 13.14 -4.64
N GLU A 474 -24.29 13.55 -4.41
CA GLU A 474 -23.88 14.92 -4.08
C GLU A 474 -23.09 15.52 -5.23
N GLN A 475 -23.12 16.85 -5.35
CA GLN A 475 -22.36 17.60 -6.32
C GLN A 475 -21.41 18.58 -5.63
N LYS A 476 -20.38 19.03 -6.36
CA LYS A 476 -19.52 20.12 -5.93
C LYS A 476 -20.33 21.43 -5.83
N GLU A 477 -19.82 22.39 -5.11
CA GLU A 477 -20.30 23.78 -5.16
C GLU A 477 -20.14 24.35 -6.58
N ASP A 478 -21.03 25.25 -6.98
CA ASP A 478 -21.02 25.82 -8.36
C ASP A 478 -20.01 26.96 -8.49
N VAL A 479 -18.74 26.60 -8.63
CA VAL A 479 -17.68 27.53 -8.95
C VAL A 479 -16.93 27.05 -10.19
N GLN A 480 -16.98 27.84 -11.24
CA GLN A 480 -16.24 27.54 -12.48
C GLN A 480 -14.77 27.96 -12.33
N HIS A 481 -13.85 27.12 -12.83
CA HIS A 481 -12.40 27.41 -12.77
C HIS A 481 -12.04 28.78 -13.37
N SER A 482 -12.79 29.26 -14.36
CA SER A 482 -12.53 30.56 -15.01
C SER A 482 -12.72 31.78 -14.13
N ILE A 483 -13.47 31.65 -13.01
CA ILE A 483 -13.77 32.76 -12.09
C ILE A 483 -12.99 32.71 -10.76
N ILE A 484 -12.17 31.67 -10.53
CA ILE A 484 -11.40 31.49 -9.28
C ILE A 484 -10.53 32.73 -9.00
N THR A 485 -9.77 33.19 -10.02
CA THR A 485 -8.93 34.38 -9.90
C THR A 485 -9.75 35.65 -9.67
N ASP A 486 -10.93 35.77 -10.30
CA ASP A 486 -11.82 36.91 -10.10
C ASP A 486 -12.41 36.94 -8.70
N LEU A 487 -12.80 35.77 -8.15
CA LEU A 487 -13.26 35.64 -6.76
C LEU A 487 -12.16 35.99 -5.75
N GLN A 488 -10.91 35.61 -6.02
CA GLN A 488 -9.77 35.98 -5.18
C GLN A 488 -9.51 37.47 -5.16
N ASN A 489 -9.60 38.14 -6.31
CA ASN A 489 -9.35 39.56 -6.47
C ASN A 489 -10.52 40.46 -6.03
N GLY A 490 -11.65 39.88 -5.69
CA GLY A 490 -12.83 40.59 -5.23
C GLY A 490 -12.69 41.11 -3.78
N ASN A 491 -13.60 40.71 -2.93
CA ASN A 491 -13.66 41.09 -1.52
C ASN A 491 -13.67 39.88 -0.57
N GLU A 492 -13.84 40.10 0.71
CA GLU A 492 -13.87 39.02 1.72
C GLU A 492 -15.00 38.02 1.50
N GLN A 493 -16.14 38.43 0.97
CA GLN A 493 -17.28 37.57 0.66
C GLN A 493 -17.02 36.70 -0.59
N THR A 494 -16.38 37.25 -1.61
CA THR A 494 -16.00 36.44 -2.78
C THR A 494 -14.93 35.42 -2.45
N ARG A 495 -13.98 35.75 -1.57
CA ARG A 495 -12.99 34.78 -1.04
C ARG A 495 -13.62 33.75 -0.12
N ARG A 496 -14.65 34.14 0.66
CA ARG A 496 -15.44 33.18 1.44
C ARG A 496 -16.14 32.17 0.54
N ARG A 497 -16.78 32.58 -0.55
CA ARG A 497 -17.39 31.67 -1.51
C ARG A 497 -16.37 30.67 -2.07
N LEU A 498 -15.19 31.14 -2.42
CA LEU A 498 -14.10 30.26 -2.86
C LEU A 498 -13.64 29.29 -1.74
N ALA A 499 -13.61 29.75 -0.49
CA ALA A 499 -13.26 28.91 0.66
C ALA A 499 -14.29 27.80 0.91
N VAL A 500 -15.59 28.08 0.79
CA VAL A 500 -16.65 27.06 0.85
C VAL A 500 -16.47 26.00 -0.24
N TYR A 501 -16.18 26.45 -1.47
CA TYR A 501 -15.89 25.56 -2.58
C TYR A 501 -14.68 24.66 -2.31
N CYS A 502 -13.56 25.23 -1.87
CA CYS A 502 -12.34 24.48 -1.55
C CYS A 502 -12.55 23.49 -0.38
N LEU A 503 -13.32 23.91 0.67
CA LEU A 503 -13.71 23.04 1.77
C LEU A 503 -14.55 21.84 1.29
N LYS A 504 -15.51 22.07 0.40
CA LYS A 504 -16.31 20.97 -0.17
C LYS A 504 -15.45 20.00 -0.95
N ASP A 505 -14.48 20.49 -1.72
CA ASP A 505 -13.54 19.65 -2.48
C ASP A 505 -12.60 18.86 -1.56
N ALA A 506 -12.24 19.38 -0.39
CA ALA A 506 -11.52 18.63 0.63
C ALA A 506 -12.43 17.63 1.40
N TYR A 507 -13.74 17.91 1.54
CA TYR A 507 -14.68 17.08 2.28
C TYR A 507 -15.16 15.86 1.47
N LEU A 508 -15.47 16.03 0.20
CA LEU A 508 -15.98 14.96 -0.66
C LEU A 508 -15.08 13.70 -0.69
N PRO A 509 -13.75 13.78 -0.72
CA PRO A 509 -12.90 12.60 -0.62
C PRO A 509 -13.08 11.82 0.69
N LEU A 510 -13.27 12.47 1.83
CA LEU A 510 -13.55 11.80 3.11
C LEU A 510 -14.88 11.03 3.05
N ARG A 511 -15.94 11.65 2.51
CA ARG A 511 -17.25 11.03 2.30
C ARG A 511 -17.16 9.81 1.38
N LEU A 512 -16.40 9.93 0.29
CA LEU A 512 -16.17 8.83 -0.66
C LEU A 512 -15.37 7.70 -0.02
N LEU A 513 -14.31 8.00 0.73
CA LEU A 513 -13.53 7.00 1.45
C LEU A 513 -14.39 6.19 2.43
N GLN A 514 -15.30 6.86 3.15
CA GLN A 514 -16.26 6.22 4.04
C GLN A 514 -17.28 5.37 3.27
N LYS A 515 -17.91 5.96 2.26
CA LYS A 515 -18.94 5.28 1.46
C LYS A 515 -18.43 4.02 0.79
N LEU A 516 -17.22 4.05 0.28
CA LEU A 516 -16.57 2.94 -0.41
C LEU A 516 -15.77 2.03 0.54
N MET A 517 -15.71 2.37 1.83
CA MET A 517 -14.95 1.62 2.84
C MET A 517 -13.47 1.42 2.47
N CYS A 518 -12.90 2.37 1.73
CA CYS A 518 -11.57 2.23 1.11
C CYS A 518 -10.48 1.91 2.13
N VAL A 519 -10.38 2.69 3.22
CA VAL A 519 -9.32 2.52 4.21
C VAL A 519 -9.38 1.12 4.84
N ILE A 520 -10.57 0.70 5.29
CA ILE A 520 -10.76 -0.61 5.92
C ILE A 520 -10.47 -1.75 4.93
N ASN A 521 -10.96 -1.64 3.70
CA ASN A 521 -10.72 -2.67 2.68
C ASN A 521 -9.23 -2.84 2.39
N TYR A 522 -8.47 -1.75 2.30
CA TYR A 522 -7.03 -1.80 2.07
C TYR A 522 -6.27 -2.30 3.31
N MET A 523 -6.69 -1.91 4.52
CA MET A 523 -6.10 -2.44 5.76
C MET A 523 -6.32 -3.94 5.89
N GLU A 524 -7.53 -4.44 5.63
CA GLU A 524 -7.80 -5.89 5.63
C GLU A 524 -7.03 -6.62 4.52
N MET A 525 -6.85 -6.00 3.36
CA MET A 525 -5.98 -6.55 2.30
C MET A 525 -4.53 -6.66 2.78
N ALA A 526 -4.00 -5.66 3.46
CA ALA A 526 -2.66 -5.68 4.03
C ALA A 526 -2.52 -6.78 5.10
N ARG A 527 -3.52 -6.96 5.95
CA ARG A 527 -3.59 -8.04 6.95
C ARG A 527 -3.58 -9.44 6.34
N VAL A 528 -4.37 -9.64 5.29
CA VAL A 528 -4.49 -10.94 4.60
C VAL A 528 -3.25 -11.27 3.80
N THR A 529 -2.70 -10.33 3.07
CA THR A 529 -1.57 -10.56 2.16
C THR A 529 -0.20 -10.41 2.82
N GLY A 530 -0.17 -9.78 3.99
CA GLY A 530 1.05 -9.60 4.78
C GLY A 530 2.03 -8.56 4.24
N VAL A 531 1.56 -7.61 3.41
CA VAL A 531 2.38 -6.52 2.87
C VAL A 531 2.08 -5.21 3.59
N PRO A 532 2.99 -4.22 3.58
CA PRO A 532 2.70 -2.88 4.07
C PRO A 532 1.52 -2.24 3.32
N LEU A 533 0.72 -1.43 4.01
CA LEU A 533 -0.42 -0.72 3.41
C LEU A 533 0.00 0.13 2.21
N THR A 534 1.14 0.81 2.29
CA THR A 534 1.71 1.62 1.21
C THR A 534 2.03 0.81 -0.05
N TYR A 535 2.39 -0.46 0.09
CA TYR A 535 2.65 -1.34 -1.07
C TYR A 535 1.39 -1.65 -1.87
N LEU A 536 0.23 -1.72 -1.22
CA LEU A 536 -1.04 -1.91 -1.91
C LEU A 536 -1.40 -0.72 -2.80
N LEU A 537 -0.96 0.48 -2.43
CA LEU A 537 -1.21 1.72 -3.16
C LEU A 537 -0.19 1.96 -4.27
N SER A 538 1.08 1.56 -4.07
CA SER A 538 2.21 1.89 -4.95
C SER A 538 2.73 0.74 -5.80
N ARG A 539 2.48 -0.51 -5.41
CA ARG A 539 3.00 -1.71 -6.10
C ARG A 539 1.90 -2.46 -6.86
N GLY A 540 2.31 -3.34 -7.77
CA GLY A 540 1.41 -4.26 -8.47
C GLY A 540 0.93 -5.43 -7.60
N GLN A 541 0.09 -6.32 -8.18
CA GLN A 541 -0.51 -7.45 -7.47
C GLN A 541 0.51 -8.52 -7.04
N GLN A 542 1.63 -8.62 -7.72
CA GLN A 542 2.63 -9.69 -7.51
C GLN A 542 3.19 -9.73 -6.09
N ILE A 543 3.46 -8.57 -5.48
CA ILE A 543 4.06 -8.52 -4.14
C ILE A 543 3.18 -9.17 -3.07
N LYS A 544 1.87 -9.14 -3.25
CA LYS A 544 0.90 -9.78 -2.36
C LYS A 544 1.04 -11.29 -2.36
N VAL A 545 1.19 -11.87 -3.54
CA VAL A 545 1.35 -13.32 -3.71
C VAL A 545 2.74 -13.75 -3.25
N VAL A 546 3.79 -13.00 -3.57
CA VAL A 546 5.16 -13.26 -3.11
C VAL A 546 5.23 -13.31 -1.59
N SER A 547 4.62 -12.36 -0.89
CA SER A 547 4.57 -12.34 0.59
C SER A 547 3.91 -13.62 1.15
N GLN A 548 2.77 -14.03 0.60
CA GLN A 548 2.07 -15.24 1.04
C GLN A 548 2.86 -16.52 0.73
N LEU A 549 3.49 -16.60 -0.47
CA LEU A 549 4.35 -17.71 -0.84
C LEU A 549 5.55 -17.85 0.09
N LEU A 550 6.25 -16.75 0.39
CA LEU A 550 7.40 -16.76 1.29
C LEU A 550 7.02 -17.21 2.70
N ARG A 551 5.90 -16.71 3.25
CA ARG A 551 5.40 -17.11 4.58
C ARG A 551 5.11 -18.60 4.64
N GLN A 552 4.45 -19.13 3.62
CA GLN A 552 4.13 -20.55 3.57
C GLN A 552 5.36 -21.41 3.26
N ALA A 553 6.25 -20.96 2.37
CA ALA A 553 7.49 -21.64 2.06
C ALA A 553 8.40 -21.77 3.29
N MET A 554 8.51 -20.71 4.09
CA MET A 554 9.30 -20.72 5.32
C MET A 554 8.81 -21.77 6.31
N LYS A 555 7.48 -21.96 6.44
CA LYS A 555 6.89 -22.97 7.32
C LYS A 555 7.20 -24.42 6.89
N GLN A 556 7.49 -24.62 5.62
CA GLN A 556 7.77 -25.93 5.03
C GLN A 556 9.26 -26.14 4.66
N ASP A 557 10.15 -25.28 5.15
CA ASP A 557 11.57 -25.32 4.81
C ASP A 557 11.89 -25.28 3.31
N LEU A 558 11.06 -24.55 2.56
CA LEU A 558 11.24 -24.31 1.13
C LEU A 558 11.95 -22.98 0.87
N VAL A 559 12.70 -22.90 -0.22
CA VAL A 559 13.34 -21.68 -0.69
C VAL A 559 12.93 -21.34 -2.12
N MET A 560 12.72 -20.06 -2.40
CA MET A 560 12.24 -19.56 -3.68
C MET A 560 13.41 -19.19 -4.59
N PRO A 561 13.56 -19.82 -5.79
CA PRO A 561 14.63 -19.49 -6.71
C PRO A 561 14.43 -18.10 -7.31
N VAL A 562 15.54 -17.46 -7.69
CA VAL A 562 15.52 -16.28 -8.55
C VAL A 562 15.49 -16.74 -10.01
N VAL A 563 14.33 -16.59 -10.65
CA VAL A 563 14.14 -17.00 -12.05
C VAL A 563 14.43 -15.81 -12.97
N ARG A 564 15.25 -16.01 -14.00
CA ARG A 564 15.44 -15.05 -15.09
C ARG A 564 14.31 -15.24 -16.10
N THR A 565 13.56 -14.20 -16.38
CA THR A 565 12.57 -14.19 -17.46
C THR A 565 13.29 -13.91 -18.77
N GLU A 566 13.54 -14.95 -19.56
CA GLU A 566 13.79 -14.80 -20.99
C GLU A 566 12.43 -14.52 -21.63
N GLY A 567 12.35 -13.47 -22.47
CA GLY A 567 11.08 -13.08 -23.11
C GLY A 567 10.47 -14.27 -23.85
N GLY A 568 9.46 -14.88 -23.26
CA GLY A 568 8.77 -16.05 -23.80
C GLY A 568 7.62 -15.66 -24.73
N GLU A 569 7.16 -16.64 -25.50
CA GLU A 569 5.99 -16.50 -26.37
C GLU A 569 4.72 -16.15 -25.58
N ASP A 570 3.89 -15.29 -26.15
CA ASP A 570 2.57 -14.98 -25.58
C ASP A 570 1.71 -16.25 -25.64
N TYR A 571 1.20 -16.70 -24.48
CA TYR A 571 0.23 -17.79 -24.48
C TYR A 571 -1.19 -17.25 -24.80
N THR A 572 -1.98 -18.10 -25.43
CA THR A 572 -3.36 -17.79 -25.77
C THR A 572 -4.20 -17.72 -24.50
N GLY A 573 -4.90 -16.61 -24.28
CA GLY A 573 -5.81 -16.46 -23.13
C GLY A 573 -7.04 -17.38 -23.24
N ALA A 574 -7.90 -17.30 -22.22
CA ALA A 574 -9.14 -18.07 -22.20
C ALA A 574 -10.02 -17.74 -23.41
N THR A 575 -10.73 -18.73 -23.95
CA THR A 575 -11.75 -18.52 -24.98
C THR A 575 -12.92 -17.75 -24.41
N VAL A 576 -13.16 -16.55 -24.92
CA VAL A 576 -14.32 -15.73 -24.59
C VAL A 576 -15.33 -15.84 -25.72
N ILE A 577 -16.52 -16.36 -25.40
CA ILE A 577 -17.62 -16.44 -26.36
C ILE A 577 -18.34 -15.10 -26.32
N GLU A 578 -18.44 -14.43 -27.48
CA GLU A 578 -19.23 -13.19 -27.58
C GLU A 578 -20.70 -13.50 -27.36
N PRO A 579 -21.40 -12.76 -26.49
CA PRO A 579 -22.82 -12.96 -26.27
C PRO A 579 -23.62 -12.49 -27.51
N GLU A 580 -24.68 -13.22 -27.83
CA GLU A 580 -25.64 -12.76 -28.83
C GLU A 580 -26.38 -11.54 -28.28
N LYS A 581 -26.17 -10.38 -28.92
CA LYS A 581 -26.80 -9.11 -28.53
C LYS A 581 -28.24 -9.06 -29.02
N GLY A 582 -29.18 -8.83 -28.12
CA GLY A 582 -30.59 -8.74 -28.47
C GLY A 582 -31.49 -8.42 -27.29
N TYR A 583 -32.77 -8.30 -27.57
CA TYR A 583 -33.83 -8.25 -26.56
C TYR A 583 -34.35 -9.67 -26.35
N TYR A 584 -34.41 -10.09 -25.08
CA TYR A 584 -34.89 -11.41 -24.71
C TYR A 584 -36.18 -11.27 -23.89
N SER A 585 -37.24 -11.90 -24.36
CA SER A 585 -38.57 -11.90 -23.72
C SER A 585 -38.73 -13.08 -22.72
N VAL A 586 -37.78 -13.98 -22.69
CA VAL A 586 -37.74 -15.12 -21.77
C VAL A 586 -36.62 -14.95 -20.75
N PRO A 587 -36.77 -15.47 -19.50
CA PRO A 587 -35.71 -15.41 -18.49
C PRO A 587 -34.44 -16.13 -18.96
N ILE A 588 -33.29 -15.48 -18.75
CA ILE A 588 -31.99 -16.08 -19.01
C ILE A 588 -31.33 -16.43 -17.67
N THR A 589 -31.01 -17.71 -17.47
CA THR A 589 -30.30 -18.18 -16.29
C THR A 589 -28.80 -18.14 -16.53
N THR A 590 -28.09 -17.43 -15.67
CA THR A 590 -26.62 -17.39 -15.68
C THR A 590 -26.07 -18.34 -14.61
N LEU A 591 -25.28 -19.32 -15.03
CA LEU A 591 -24.57 -20.24 -14.14
C LEU A 591 -23.11 -19.80 -14.02
N ASP A 592 -22.61 -19.70 -12.81
CA ASP A 592 -21.23 -19.33 -12.50
C ASP A 592 -20.58 -20.32 -11.54
N PHE A 593 -19.37 -20.75 -11.86
CA PHE A 593 -18.58 -21.61 -10.96
C PHE A 593 -18.04 -20.82 -9.78
N SER A 594 -18.25 -21.33 -8.58
CA SER A 594 -17.68 -20.72 -7.38
C SER A 594 -16.16 -20.82 -7.40
N SER A 595 -15.46 -19.66 -7.50
CA SER A 595 -13.98 -19.58 -7.47
C SER A 595 -13.32 -20.51 -8.49
N LEU A 596 -13.73 -20.46 -9.76
CA LEU A 596 -13.34 -21.39 -10.82
C LEU A 596 -11.83 -21.68 -10.85
N TYR A 597 -10.98 -20.67 -11.05
CA TYR A 597 -9.53 -20.89 -11.16
C TYR A 597 -8.88 -21.42 -9.88
N PRO A 598 -9.16 -20.87 -8.69
CA PRO A 598 -8.72 -21.47 -7.44
C PRO A 598 -9.15 -22.94 -7.29
N SER A 599 -10.36 -23.28 -7.68
CA SER A 599 -10.89 -24.66 -7.57
C SER A 599 -10.16 -25.62 -8.49
N ILE A 600 -9.85 -25.24 -9.73
CA ILE A 600 -9.03 -26.04 -10.66
C ILE A 600 -7.64 -26.28 -10.08
N MET A 601 -6.98 -25.21 -9.59
CA MET A 601 -5.64 -25.34 -9.02
C MET A 601 -5.61 -26.31 -7.82
N MET A 602 -6.63 -26.27 -6.96
CA MET A 602 -6.74 -27.17 -5.81
C MET A 602 -7.07 -28.62 -6.24
N ALA A 603 -8.02 -28.79 -7.14
CA ALA A 603 -8.48 -30.12 -7.58
C ALA A 603 -7.36 -30.92 -8.28
N HIS A 604 -6.55 -30.25 -9.10
CA HIS A 604 -5.46 -30.87 -9.85
C HIS A 604 -4.10 -30.68 -9.18
N ASN A 605 -4.04 -30.17 -7.96
CA ASN A 605 -2.82 -29.94 -7.19
C ASN A 605 -1.73 -29.17 -7.97
N LEU A 606 -2.14 -28.13 -8.72
CA LEU A 606 -1.25 -27.33 -9.58
C LEU A 606 -0.40 -26.36 -8.74
N CYS A 607 0.89 -26.61 -8.70
CA CYS A 607 1.83 -25.82 -7.94
C CYS A 607 3.25 -25.92 -8.51
N TYR A 608 4.09 -24.95 -8.17
CA TYR A 608 5.54 -25.03 -8.40
C TYR A 608 6.14 -26.29 -7.79
N THR A 609 5.75 -26.62 -6.55
CA THR A 609 6.30 -27.74 -5.77
C THR A 609 5.84 -29.11 -6.24
N THR A 610 4.87 -29.16 -7.13
CA THR A 610 4.28 -30.41 -7.66
C THR A 610 4.58 -30.61 -9.15
N LEU A 611 5.15 -29.62 -9.83
CA LEU A 611 5.51 -29.69 -11.24
C LEU A 611 6.66 -30.67 -11.45
N LEU A 612 6.46 -31.65 -12.35
CA LEU A 612 7.44 -32.66 -12.71
C LEU A 612 8.08 -32.37 -14.06
N GLN A 613 9.39 -32.46 -14.13
CA GLN A 613 10.08 -32.56 -15.40
C GLN A 613 9.99 -33.98 -15.94
N LYS A 614 9.84 -34.13 -17.26
CA LYS A 614 9.66 -35.44 -17.90
C LYS A 614 10.73 -36.48 -17.55
N ASN A 615 12.00 -36.03 -17.40
CA ASN A 615 13.14 -36.85 -17.01
C ASN A 615 13.18 -37.20 -15.49
N GLN A 616 12.34 -36.64 -14.68
CA GLN A 616 12.31 -36.86 -13.22
C GLN A 616 11.41 -38.05 -12.83
N VAL A 617 10.41 -38.39 -13.64
CA VAL A 617 9.51 -39.51 -13.36
C VAL A 617 10.23 -40.82 -13.09
N GLU A 618 11.18 -41.15 -14.00
CA GLU A 618 12.02 -42.35 -13.88
C GLU A 618 13.03 -42.23 -12.73
N LYS A 619 13.69 -41.08 -12.57
CA LYS A 619 14.66 -40.84 -11.50
C LYS A 619 14.08 -40.92 -10.09
N LEU A 620 12.83 -40.54 -9.95
CA LEU A 620 12.09 -40.56 -8.67
C LEU A 620 11.26 -41.82 -8.46
N CYS A 621 11.31 -42.76 -9.43
CA CYS A 621 10.57 -44.03 -9.40
C CYS A 621 9.07 -43.84 -9.14
N LEU A 622 8.45 -42.81 -9.77
CA LEU A 622 7.03 -42.52 -9.61
C LEU A 622 6.18 -43.45 -10.47
N SER A 623 5.11 -43.97 -9.89
CA SER A 623 4.10 -44.75 -10.61
C SER A 623 3.15 -43.84 -11.40
N PRO A 624 2.46 -44.32 -12.44
CA PRO A 624 1.46 -43.56 -13.16
C PRO A 624 0.30 -43.06 -12.27
N GLU A 625 0.11 -43.69 -11.10
CA GLU A 625 -0.90 -43.29 -10.14
C GLU A 625 -0.48 -42.11 -9.26
N ASP A 626 0.83 -41.78 -9.20
CA ASP A 626 1.39 -40.74 -8.35
C ASP A 626 1.28 -39.34 -8.95
N PHE A 627 1.01 -39.23 -10.23
CA PHE A 627 0.93 -37.94 -10.92
C PHE A 627 -0.24 -37.87 -11.90
N ILE A 628 -0.55 -36.67 -12.31
CA ILE A 628 -1.50 -36.38 -13.39
C ILE A 628 -0.76 -35.85 -14.59
N LYS A 629 -1.23 -36.19 -15.79
CA LYS A 629 -0.79 -35.59 -17.06
C LYS A 629 -1.88 -34.62 -17.50
N THR A 630 -1.49 -33.38 -17.73
CA THR A 630 -2.40 -32.34 -18.18
C THR A 630 -2.66 -32.43 -19.68
N PRO A 631 -3.72 -31.82 -20.21
CA PRO A 631 -3.98 -31.76 -21.66
C PRO A 631 -2.84 -31.06 -22.43
N THR A 632 -2.08 -30.19 -21.79
CA THR A 632 -0.90 -29.53 -22.35
C THR A 632 0.35 -30.43 -22.36
N GLY A 633 0.27 -31.60 -21.70
CA GLY A 633 1.36 -32.57 -21.62
C GLY A 633 2.29 -32.40 -20.43
N ASP A 634 2.00 -31.45 -19.56
CA ASP A 634 2.75 -31.22 -18.32
C ASP A 634 2.35 -32.21 -17.24
N LEU A 635 3.24 -32.50 -16.32
CA LEU A 635 3.05 -33.48 -15.27
C LEU A 635 3.06 -32.81 -13.89
N PHE A 636 2.10 -33.18 -13.03
CA PHE A 636 2.04 -32.70 -11.64
C PHE A 636 1.81 -33.89 -10.71
N VAL A 637 2.54 -33.95 -9.58
CA VAL A 637 2.30 -34.98 -8.57
C VAL A 637 0.96 -34.75 -7.88
N LYS A 638 0.28 -35.85 -7.53
CA LYS A 638 -0.98 -35.79 -6.79
C LYS A 638 -0.77 -35.33 -5.34
N SER A 639 -1.84 -34.84 -4.74
CA SER A 639 -1.82 -34.39 -3.33
C SER A 639 -1.50 -35.51 -2.33
N SER A 640 -1.72 -36.78 -2.70
CA SER A 640 -1.32 -37.95 -1.92
C SER A 640 0.20 -38.11 -1.79
N VAL A 641 0.96 -37.65 -2.80
CA VAL A 641 2.43 -37.67 -2.81
C VAL A 641 3.00 -36.44 -2.16
N ARG A 642 2.48 -35.26 -2.55
CA ARG A 642 2.81 -33.97 -1.97
C ARG A 642 1.68 -32.98 -2.21
N LYS A 643 1.15 -32.39 -1.13
CA LYS A 643 0.23 -31.26 -1.25
C LYS A 643 0.97 -30.02 -1.75
N GLY A 644 0.48 -29.40 -2.82
CA GLY A 644 1.08 -28.21 -3.39
C GLY A 644 0.93 -26.97 -2.50
N LEU A 645 1.93 -26.09 -2.54
CA LEU A 645 1.96 -24.87 -1.76
C LEU A 645 0.82 -23.90 -2.16
N LEU A 646 0.60 -23.70 -3.48
CA LEU A 646 -0.48 -22.84 -3.98
C LEU A 646 -1.87 -23.39 -3.63
N PRO A 647 -2.20 -24.69 -3.84
CA PRO A 647 -3.43 -25.29 -3.36
C PRO A 647 -3.68 -25.09 -1.86
N GLU A 648 -2.64 -25.22 -1.03
CA GLU A 648 -2.75 -25.02 0.41
C GLU A 648 -3.06 -23.56 0.76
N ILE A 649 -2.38 -22.60 0.13
CA ILE A 649 -2.66 -21.16 0.29
C ILE A 649 -4.12 -20.86 -0.12
N LEU A 650 -4.57 -21.38 -1.26
CA LEU A 650 -5.92 -21.16 -1.77
C LEU A 650 -6.98 -21.75 -0.84
N GLU A 651 -6.76 -22.96 -0.33
CA GLU A 651 -7.66 -23.62 0.62
C GLU A 651 -7.77 -22.78 1.91
N ASN A 652 -6.65 -22.30 2.44
CA ASN A 652 -6.63 -21.45 3.63
C ASN A 652 -7.37 -20.13 3.39
N LEU A 653 -7.18 -19.48 2.25
CA LEU A 653 -7.86 -18.22 1.89
C LEU A 653 -9.37 -18.43 1.75
N LEU A 654 -9.80 -19.48 1.05
CA LEU A 654 -11.23 -19.77 0.84
C LEU A 654 -11.92 -20.19 2.14
N SER A 655 -11.26 -21.00 2.98
CA SER A 655 -11.74 -21.39 4.30
C SER A 655 -11.86 -20.19 5.24
N ALA A 656 -10.85 -19.32 5.27
CA ALA A 656 -10.89 -18.06 6.03
C ALA A 656 -12.02 -17.14 5.56
N ARG A 657 -12.26 -17.06 4.24
CA ARG A 657 -13.40 -16.31 3.68
C ARG A 657 -14.75 -16.88 4.13
N LYS A 658 -14.89 -18.20 4.12
CA LYS A 658 -16.12 -18.86 4.59
C LYS A 658 -16.39 -18.54 6.06
N ARG A 659 -15.34 -18.57 6.91
CA ARG A 659 -15.43 -18.18 8.32
C ARG A 659 -15.83 -16.70 8.47
N ALA A 660 -15.13 -15.79 7.79
CA ALA A 660 -15.43 -14.36 7.84
C ALA A 660 -16.88 -14.05 7.41
N LYS A 661 -17.42 -14.73 6.39
CA LYS A 661 -18.83 -14.60 5.99
C LYS A 661 -19.80 -15.13 7.04
N ALA A 662 -19.44 -16.19 7.75
CA ALA A 662 -20.27 -16.75 8.83
C ALA A 662 -20.29 -15.82 10.05
N GLU A 663 -19.15 -15.21 10.40
CA GLU A 663 -19.03 -14.20 11.46
C GLU A 663 -19.82 -12.94 11.10
N LEU A 664 -19.66 -12.43 9.85
CA LEU A 664 -20.41 -11.28 9.34
C LEU A 664 -21.92 -11.41 9.47
N LYS A 665 -22.45 -12.62 9.24
CA LYS A 665 -23.90 -12.88 9.41
C LYS A 665 -24.37 -12.81 10.85
N LYS A 666 -23.50 -13.08 11.82
CA LYS A 666 -23.82 -13.11 13.25
C LYS A 666 -23.54 -11.76 13.94
N GLU A 667 -22.64 -10.96 13.38
CA GLU A 667 -22.24 -9.69 13.98
C GLU A 667 -23.41 -8.68 13.97
N THR A 668 -23.53 -7.92 15.04
CA THR A 668 -24.57 -6.88 15.21
C THR A 668 -24.00 -5.48 15.14
N ASP A 669 -22.74 -5.31 15.56
CA ASP A 669 -22.04 -4.03 15.53
C ASP A 669 -21.82 -3.57 14.07
N PRO A 670 -22.35 -2.39 13.66
CA PRO A 670 -22.19 -1.91 12.28
C PRO A 670 -20.73 -1.75 11.84
N PHE A 671 -19.86 -1.27 12.74
CA PHE A 671 -18.44 -1.06 12.40
C PHE A 671 -17.69 -2.40 12.23
N LYS A 672 -17.90 -3.36 13.14
CA LYS A 672 -17.32 -4.70 13.03
C LYS A 672 -17.84 -5.44 11.79
N LYS A 673 -19.11 -5.24 11.41
CA LYS A 673 -19.63 -5.73 10.13
C LYS A 673 -18.84 -5.22 8.94
N GLN A 674 -18.52 -3.95 8.92
CA GLN A 674 -17.75 -3.32 7.86
C GLN A 674 -16.33 -3.90 7.77
N VAL A 675 -15.66 -4.09 8.89
CA VAL A 675 -14.32 -4.72 8.94
C VAL A 675 -14.38 -6.15 8.43
N LEU A 676 -15.37 -6.95 8.84
CA LEU A 676 -15.55 -8.34 8.40
C LEU A 676 -15.89 -8.43 6.90
N ASP A 677 -16.68 -7.49 6.38
CA ASP A 677 -16.98 -7.46 4.94
C ASP A 677 -15.74 -7.08 4.13
N GLY A 678 -14.98 -6.09 4.57
CA GLY A 678 -13.66 -5.77 4.00
C GLY A 678 -12.73 -6.97 3.99
N ARG A 679 -12.68 -7.72 5.08
CA ARG A 679 -11.86 -8.94 5.21
C ARG A 679 -12.27 -10.03 4.24
N GLN A 680 -13.57 -10.34 4.10
CA GLN A 680 -14.03 -11.35 3.15
C GLN A 680 -13.77 -10.95 1.69
N LEU A 681 -13.86 -9.65 1.38
CA LEU A 681 -13.53 -9.12 0.06
C LEU A 681 -12.03 -9.24 -0.22
N ALA A 682 -11.18 -8.88 0.73
CA ALA A 682 -9.73 -9.01 0.62
C ALA A 682 -9.31 -10.47 0.38
N LEU A 683 -9.92 -11.42 1.09
CA LEU A 683 -9.68 -12.85 0.91
C LEU A 683 -10.09 -13.33 -0.50
N LYS A 684 -11.22 -12.84 -1.03
CA LYS A 684 -11.65 -13.12 -2.41
C LYS A 684 -10.66 -12.64 -3.44
N ILE A 685 -10.22 -11.38 -3.32
CA ILE A 685 -9.29 -10.76 -4.27
C ILE A 685 -7.93 -11.44 -4.20
N SER A 686 -7.45 -11.76 -3.00
CA SER A 686 -6.17 -12.46 -2.80
C SER A 686 -6.17 -13.84 -3.46
N ALA A 687 -7.22 -14.64 -3.28
CA ALA A 687 -7.34 -15.96 -3.91
C ALA A 687 -7.34 -15.87 -5.45
N ASN A 688 -8.03 -14.88 -6.03
CA ASN A 688 -8.05 -14.69 -7.48
C ASN A 688 -6.69 -14.18 -8.02
N SER A 689 -5.91 -13.46 -7.22
CA SER A 689 -4.60 -12.94 -7.61
C SER A 689 -3.52 -14.01 -7.74
N VAL A 690 -3.67 -15.14 -7.07
CA VAL A 690 -2.71 -16.27 -7.10
C VAL A 690 -2.57 -16.82 -8.52
N TYR A 691 -3.68 -17.04 -9.21
CA TYR A 691 -3.65 -17.49 -10.60
C TYR A 691 -2.97 -16.46 -11.53
N GLY A 692 -3.35 -15.20 -11.43
CA GLY A 692 -2.76 -14.12 -12.24
C GLY A 692 -1.24 -13.96 -12.04
N PHE A 693 -0.74 -14.34 -10.89
CA PHE A 693 0.69 -14.32 -10.58
C PHE A 693 1.48 -15.37 -11.36
N THR A 694 0.98 -16.60 -11.48
CA THR A 694 1.65 -17.70 -12.20
C THR A 694 1.73 -17.45 -13.70
N GLY A 695 0.74 -16.76 -14.27
CA GLY A 695 0.67 -16.40 -15.70
C GLY A 695 1.40 -15.12 -16.09
N ALA A 696 1.97 -14.39 -15.14
CA ALA A 696 2.65 -13.14 -15.45
C ALA A 696 4.04 -13.40 -16.04
N GLN A 697 4.21 -13.20 -17.36
CA GLN A 697 5.48 -13.40 -18.06
C GLN A 697 6.63 -12.58 -17.49
N VAL A 698 6.35 -11.36 -17.05
CA VAL A 698 7.31 -10.47 -16.37
C VAL A 698 7.02 -10.53 -14.86
N GLY A 699 7.20 -11.71 -14.28
CA GLY A 699 6.92 -11.97 -12.87
C GLY A 699 8.17 -12.33 -12.07
N LYS A 700 8.06 -12.31 -10.75
CA LYS A 700 9.14 -12.81 -9.88
C LYS A 700 9.29 -14.33 -9.96
N LEU A 701 8.20 -15.04 -10.28
CA LEU A 701 8.19 -16.51 -10.39
C LEU A 701 7.15 -16.97 -11.43
N PRO A 702 7.37 -16.75 -12.73
CA PRO A 702 6.45 -17.18 -13.79
C PRO A 702 6.45 -18.72 -13.92
N CYS A 703 5.26 -19.29 -14.18
CA CYS A 703 5.06 -20.72 -14.48
C CYS A 703 3.91 -20.86 -15.48
N LEU A 704 4.27 -20.94 -16.75
CA LEU A 704 3.29 -21.04 -17.83
C LEU A 704 2.53 -22.36 -17.78
N GLU A 705 3.17 -23.43 -17.35
CA GLU A 705 2.59 -24.77 -17.21
C GLU A 705 1.34 -24.75 -16.31
N ILE A 706 1.38 -24.02 -15.19
CA ILE A 706 0.22 -23.88 -14.31
C ILE A 706 -0.88 -23.07 -15.01
N SER A 707 -0.51 -21.97 -15.65
CA SER A 707 -1.48 -21.03 -16.23
C SER A 707 -2.18 -21.62 -17.46
N GLN A 708 -1.47 -22.33 -18.30
CA GLN A 708 -2.01 -22.98 -19.49
C GLN A 708 -3.04 -24.07 -19.13
N VAL A 709 -2.77 -24.84 -18.10
CA VAL A 709 -3.71 -25.90 -17.63
C VAL A 709 -5.00 -25.29 -17.13
N VAL A 710 -4.93 -24.23 -16.33
CA VAL A 710 -6.14 -23.57 -15.77
C VAL A 710 -7.03 -22.98 -16.86
N LEU A 711 -6.46 -22.57 -17.99
CA LEU A 711 -7.22 -22.00 -19.12
C LEU A 711 -7.68 -23.04 -20.14
N ASN A 712 -7.23 -24.30 -20.03
CA ASN A 712 -7.60 -25.33 -20.96
C ASN A 712 -9.04 -25.80 -20.76
N ARG A 713 -9.79 -25.97 -21.85
CA ARG A 713 -11.20 -26.38 -21.87
C ARG A 713 -11.42 -27.76 -21.21
N ASP A 714 -10.47 -28.67 -21.37
CA ASP A 714 -10.58 -30.02 -20.82
C ASP A 714 -10.38 -30.07 -19.30
N ALA A 715 -9.50 -29.22 -18.76
CA ALA A 715 -9.36 -29.04 -17.31
C ALA A 715 -10.65 -28.48 -16.66
N LEU A 716 -11.35 -27.61 -17.40
CA LEU A 716 -12.68 -27.12 -16.98
C LEU A 716 -13.72 -28.25 -16.96
N ARG A 717 -13.71 -29.12 -17.96
CA ARG A 717 -14.61 -30.27 -18.05
C ARG A 717 -14.37 -31.26 -16.91
N ASP A 718 -13.09 -31.60 -16.63
CA ASP A 718 -12.72 -32.54 -15.59
C ASP A 718 -13.01 -31.99 -14.18
N ALA A 719 -12.81 -30.68 -13.97
CA ALA A 719 -13.23 -30.01 -12.74
C ALA A 719 -14.75 -30.05 -12.55
N CYS A 720 -15.55 -29.94 -13.64
CA CYS A 720 -16.99 -30.11 -13.58
C CYS A 720 -17.39 -31.53 -13.21
N LEU A 721 -16.75 -32.56 -13.78
CA LEU A 721 -17.03 -33.96 -13.52
C LEU A 721 -16.63 -34.38 -12.09
N SER A 722 -15.45 -33.96 -11.64
CA SER A 722 -14.97 -34.25 -10.27
C SER A 722 -15.79 -33.53 -9.19
N SER A 723 -16.39 -32.36 -9.51
CA SER A 723 -17.27 -31.64 -8.58
C SER A 723 -18.64 -32.33 -8.38
N VAL A 724 -19.08 -33.11 -9.35
CA VAL A 724 -20.30 -33.92 -9.23
C VAL A 724 -20.06 -35.12 -8.30
N GLU A 725 -18.86 -35.69 -8.30
CA GLU A 725 -18.48 -36.80 -7.42
C GLU A 725 -18.11 -36.35 -6.00
N HIS A 726 -17.60 -35.12 -5.82
CA HIS A 726 -17.25 -34.52 -4.53
C HIS A 726 -18.10 -33.26 -4.29
N GLN A 727 -19.28 -33.42 -3.73
CA GLN A 727 -20.29 -32.38 -3.40
C GLN A 727 -19.76 -31.19 -2.54
N THR A 728 -18.47 -31.03 -2.37
CA THR A 728 -17.86 -30.03 -1.48
C THR A 728 -16.93 -29.04 -2.16
N ALA A 729 -16.48 -29.22 -3.39
CA ALA A 729 -15.42 -28.38 -3.98
C ALA A 729 -15.92 -27.27 -4.92
N CYS A 730 -16.95 -27.47 -5.71
CA CYS A 730 -17.49 -26.44 -6.61
C CYS A 730 -19.00 -26.29 -6.43
N GLY A 731 -19.44 -25.33 -5.62
CA GLY A 731 -20.83 -24.90 -5.61
C GLY A 731 -21.18 -24.17 -6.90
N ILE A 732 -22.24 -24.58 -7.59
CA ILE A 732 -22.83 -23.80 -8.68
C ILE A 732 -23.69 -22.72 -8.01
N ASN A 733 -23.37 -21.45 -8.25
CA ASN A 733 -24.22 -20.34 -7.82
C ASN A 733 -25.20 -20.00 -8.96
N ILE A 734 -26.48 -20.16 -8.69
CA ILE A 734 -27.54 -19.70 -9.59
C ILE A 734 -27.86 -18.28 -9.18
N HIS A 735 -27.62 -17.33 -10.07
CA HIS A 735 -28.03 -15.94 -9.89
C HIS A 735 -29.23 -15.67 -10.78
N ASP A 736 -30.40 -15.51 -10.16
CA ASP A 736 -31.55 -14.90 -10.83
C ASP A 736 -31.30 -13.39 -10.96
N ARG A 737 -31.20 -12.89 -12.18
CA ARG A 737 -31.19 -11.47 -12.50
C ARG A 737 -32.44 -11.06 -13.23
#